data_9d52390a6a12054f2d687293c259d26e
#
_entry.id   9d52390a6a12054f2d687293c259d26e
#
_cell.length_a   1.000
_cell.length_b   1.000
_cell.length_c   1.000
_cell.angle_alpha   90.00
_cell.angle_beta   90.00
_cell.angle_gamma   90.00
#
_symmetry.space_group_name_H-M   'P 1'
#
loop_
_entity.id
_entity.type
_entity.pdbx_description
1 polymer ?
#
loop_
_entity_poly.entity_id
_entity_poly.type
_entity_poly.pdbx_seq_one_letter_code
_entity_poly.pdbx_strand_id
1 'polypeptide(L)'
;VVLYTLLSQERRTDPEAGLLLYLKTGQMYTVPANHLDKRELLKLRNQMAFSLLHRISKSATGNEKAQLTSLPQIIEEGKVCRYCSQVSNCALYSRAIEQPVDESSVPEVMLTKIQEETQHLQRAHLEYFSLWCLMLTLESQSKDNRKNHQNIWLMPASEMEEKGSCIGNLIRTKHVNRVCDGQYLHHFQRRNGAMPGTNLMAGDRIILSGEERALFALSKGYVKKINMTTVTCLLDRNLSTLPESTLFRLDQEEKNCDIHTPLGNLSKLMENTSASKKLRDLIIDFQEPQFIPYLSSVLPHDAKDTVAGILKGLNKPQRQAMKKVLLSKDYTLIVGMPGTGKTTTICTLVRILYACGFSVLLTSYTHSAVDNILLKLAKFKIEFLRLGQTQKVHPDIQKFTEEEICRSKSINSLALLEELYNSQLIVATTCMGINHPIFSRKTFDFCIVDEASQISQPVCLGPLFFSRRFVLVGDHQQLPPLVLNREARALGMSESLFKRLEQNKNAVVQLTVQYRMNSKIMSLSNKLTYKGKLECGSDKVANAVINLPNFKDVKLELEFYADYSDNPWLIGVFEPNNPVCFLNTEKVPAPEQVEKSGVSNITEAKLIVFLTSIFIKAGCNPSDVGIIAPYRQQLKIINDLMAQSSVGMVEVNTVDKYQGRDKRIILVSFVRSNKDGTLGELLKDWRRLNVAITRAKHKLILLGCVPTLKRYPPLEKLFYHLNSEKSIIDLPSREHESLCHILGDFQKV
;
A
#
# COMPACT_ATOMS: atom_id res chain seq x y z
N VAL A 1 -6.89 7.05 -38.85
CA VAL A 1 -7.38 6.02 -39.80
C VAL A 1 -6.23 5.08 -40.14
N VAL A 2 -5.11 5.52 -40.73
CA VAL A 2 -3.97 4.67 -41.13
C VAL A 2 -3.42 3.83 -39.94
N LEU A 3 -3.33 4.40 -38.77
CA LEU A 3 -2.89 3.66 -37.56
C LEU A 3 -3.85 2.49 -37.23
N TYR A 4 -5.15 2.71 -37.30
CA TYR A 4 -6.15 1.65 -37.07
C TYR A 4 -6.09 0.57 -38.14
N THR A 5 -5.81 0.96 -39.39
CA THR A 5 -5.62 0.01 -40.49
C THR A 5 -4.43 -0.91 -40.21
N LEU A 6 -3.30 -0.34 -39.76
CA LEU A 6 -2.10 -1.11 -39.38
C LEU A 6 -2.35 -2.06 -38.20
N LEU A 7 -3.07 -1.60 -37.16
CA LEU A 7 -3.41 -2.42 -36.00
C LEU A 7 -4.38 -3.56 -36.34
N SER A 8 -5.20 -3.40 -37.39
CA SER A 8 -6.12 -4.43 -37.82
C SER A 8 -5.43 -5.57 -38.60
N GLN A 9 -4.25 -5.33 -39.19
CA GLN A 9 -3.48 -6.34 -39.95
C GLN A 9 -3.06 -7.54 -39.08
N GLU A 10 -2.82 -7.36 -37.82
CA GLU A 10 -2.43 -8.46 -36.91
C GLU A 10 -3.58 -9.39 -36.49
N ARG A 11 -4.82 -8.89 -36.59
CA ARG A 11 -5.99 -9.63 -36.08
C ARG A 11 -6.99 -10.11 -37.14
N ARG A 12 -6.91 -9.54 -38.35
CA ARG A 12 -7.85 -9.81 -39.44
C ARG A 12 -7.11 -9.73 -40.79
N THR A 13 -7.83 -10.00 -41.88
CA THR A 13 -7.37 -9.73 -43.24
C THR A 13 -6.96 -8.27 -43.39
N ASP A 14 -5.83 -8.02 -44.08
CA ASP A 14 -5.28 -6.70 -44.29
C ASP A 14 -6.32 -5.78 -45.00
N PRO A 15 -6.87 -4.77 -44.32
CA PRO A 15 -7.83 -3.90 -44.94
C PRO A 15 -7.12 -2.94 -45.95
N GLU A 16 -7.63 -2.83 -47.15
CA GLU A 16 -7.07 -1.95 -48.18
C GLU A 16 -7.15 -0.47 -47.81
N ALA A 17 -8.19 -0.08 -47.06
CA ALA A 17 -8.41 1.27 -46.60
C ALA A 17 -9.26 1.36 -45.35
N GLY A 18 -9.16 2.48 -44.63
CA GLY A 18 -10.06 2.84 -43.53
C GLY A 18 -11.11 3.85 -43.99
N LEU A 19 -12.24 3.90 -43.29
CA LEU A 19 -13.30 4.87 -43.54
C LEU A 19 -13.28 5.97 -42.47
N LEU A 20 -13.34 7.22 -42.89
CA LEU A 20 -13.47 8.39 -42.02
C LEU A 20 -14.84 9.04 -42.23
N LEU A 21 -15.70 8.97 -41.19
CA LEU A 21 -17.02 9.57 -41.20
C LEU A 21 -17.05 10.86 -40.38
N TYR A 22 -17.41 11.96 -40.98
CA TYR A 22 -17.68 13.24 -40.33
C TYR A 22 -19.13 13.27 -39.84
N LEU A 23 -19.34 13.07 -38.56
CA LEU A 23 -20.70 12.95 -37.96
C LEU A 23 -21.53 14.24 -38.16
N LYS A 24 -20.88 15.42 -38.19
CA LYS A 24 -21.56 16.70 -38.38
C LYS A 24 -22.13 16.89 -39.77
N THR A 25 -21.45 16.36 -40.77
CA THR A 25 -21.81 16.56 -42.20
C THR A 25 -22.36 15.30 -42.85
N GLY A 26 -22.21 14.14 -42.21
CA GLY A 26 -22.55 12.84 -42.79
C GLY A 26 -21.62 12.39 -43.93
N GLN A 27 -20.59 13.17 -44.25
CA GLN A 27 -19.65 12.84 -45.32
C GLN A 27 -18.69 11.71 -44.88
N MET A 28 -18.46 10.78 -45.80
CA MET A 28 -17.58 9.64 -45.60
C MET A 28 -16.43 9.67 -46.64
N TYR A 29 -15.24 9.48 -46.15
CA TYR A 29 -14.03 9.43 -46.96
C TYR A 29 -13.33 8.09 -46.81
N THR A 30 -12.90 7.51 -47.92
CA THR A 30 -12.03 6.34 -47.94
C THR A 30 -10.58 6.78 -47.82
N VAL A 31 -9.87 6.31 -46.83
CA VAL A 31 -8.46 6.68 -46.57
C VAL A 31 -7.58 5.43 -46.80
N PRO A 32 -6.92 5.29 -47.95
CA PRO A 32 -5.99 4.18 -48.19
C PRO A 32 -4.73 4.39 -47.35
N ALA A 33 -4.17 3.28 -46.85
CA ALA A 33 -2.94 3.32 -46.08
C ALA A 33 -1.71 3.24 -46.97
N ASN A 34 -1.30 4.38 -47.53
CA ASN A 34 -0.15 4.49 -48.42
C ASN A 34 1.18 4.21 -47.71
N HIS A 35 2.17 3.75 -48.44
CA HIS A 35 3.52 3.47 -47.94
C HIS A 35 4.18 4.70 -47.26
N LEU A 36 3.96 5.88 -47.83
CA LEU A 36 4.48 7.14 -47.27
C LEU A 36 3.85 7.45 -45.89
N ASP A 37 2.52 7.30 -45.77
CA ASP A 37 1.81 7.51 -44.52
C ASP A 37 2.28 6.54 -43.43
N LYS A 38 2.45 5.27 -43.80
CA LYS A 38 2.98 4.24 -42.90
C LYS A 38 4.40 4.60 -42.43
N ARG A 39 5.26 5.06 -43.32
CA ARG A 39 6.63 5.49 -43.00
C ARG A 39 6.66 6.69 -42.04
N GLU A 40 5.85 7.70 -42.29
CA GLU A 40 5.77 8.87 -41.40
C GLU A 40 5.17 8.51 -40.03
N LEU A 41 4.17 7.67 -39.96
CA LEU A 41 3.66 7.13 -38.70
C LEU A 41 4.74 6.37 -37.89
N LEU A 42 5.56 5.56 -38.57
CA LEU A 42 6.65 4.85 -37.90
C LEU A 42 7.73 5.79 -37.39
N LYS A 43 8.04 6.88 -38.13
CA LYS A 43 8.96 7.93 -37.66
C LYS A 43 8.41 8.62 -36.41
N LEU A 44 7.15 9.06 -36.44
CA LEU A 44 6.50 9.69 -35.28
C LEU A 44 6.47 8.75 -34.05
N ARG A 45 6.13 7.47 -34.27
CA ARG A 45 6.19 6.48 -33.22
C ARG A 45 7.59 6.37 -32.62
N ASN A 46 8.64 6.31 -33.45
CA ASN A 46 10.02 6.20 -32.99
C ASN A 46 10.47 7.44 -32.22
N GLN A 47 10.09 8.64 -32.68
CA GLN A 47 10.36 9.89 -31.97
C GLN A 47 9.68 9.92 -30.61
N MET A 48 8.39 9.55 -30.54
CA MET A 48 7.66 9.44 -29.27
C MET A 48 8.29 8.40 -28.35
N ALA A 49 8.61 7.21 -28.87
CA ALA A 49 9.26 6.16 -28.10
C ALA A 49 10.61 6.61 -27.54
N PHE A 50 11.42 7.31 -28.35
CA PHE A 50 12.68 7.88 -27.90
C PHE A 50 12.47 8.86 -26.75
N SER A 51 11.57 9.82 -26.88
CA SER A 51 11.28 10.82 -25.84
C SER A 51 10.73 10.18 -24.55
N LEU A 52 9.88 9.15 -24.67
CA LEU A 52 9.34 8.42 -23.51
C LEU A 52 10.39 7.58 -22.77
N LEU A 53 11.38 7.04 -23.49
CA LEU A 53 12.45 6.23 -22.91
C LEU A 53 13.58 7.08 -22.34
N HIS A 54 13.88 8.23 -22.95
CA HIS A 54 14.99 9.11 -22.59
C HIS A 54 14.53 10.30 -21.73
N ARG A 55 13.73 10.04 -20.71
CA ARG A 55 13.23 11.08 -19.77
C ARG A 55 14.28 11.56 -18.77
N ILE A 56 15.34 10.81 -18.58
CA ILE A 56 16.42 11.11 -17.64
C ILE A 56 17.75 11.04 -18.40
N SER A 57 18.56 12.07 -18.27
CA SER A 57 19.96 12.08 -18.69
C SER A 57 20.86 11.73 -17.52
N LYS A 58 21.87 10.90 -17.79
CA LYS A 58 22.99 10.61 -16.89
C LYS A 58 24.26 10.87 -17.68
N SER A 59 25.20 11.58 -17.08
CA SER A 59 26.50 11.78 -17.74
C SER A 59 27.26 10.46 -17.87
N ALA A 60 27.95 10.30 -18.99
CA ALA A 60 28.76 9.12 -19.29
C ALA A 60 29.92 8.92 -18.28
N THR A 61 30.29 9.94 -17.52
CA THR A 61 31.40 9.91 -16.55
C THR A 61 31.03 9.36 -15.17
N GLY A 62 29.77 8.96 -14.97
CA GLY A 62 29.31 8.25 -13.75
C GLY A 62 29.22 9.06 -12.45
N ASN A 63 29.70 10.30 -12.43
CA ASN A 63 29.72 11.15 -11.22
C ASN A 63 28.65 12.23 -11.17
N GLU A 64 27.87 12.41 -12.24
CA GLU A 64 26.79 13.42 -12.25
C GLU A 64 25.46 12.84 -11.81
N LYS A 65 24.71 13.66 -11.07
CA LYS A 65 23.35 13.34 -10.60
C LYS A 65 22.41 13.22 -11.80
N ALA A 66 21.43 12.31 -11.71
CA ALA A 66 20.36 12.21 -12.70
C ALA A 66 19.62 13.55 -12.84
N GLN A 67 19.31 13.92 -14.09
CA GLN A 67 18.56 15.13 -14.43
C GLN A 67 17.43 14.79 -15.40
N LEU A 68 16.35 15.55 -15.33
CA LEU A 68 15.29 15.45 -16.33
C LEU A 68 15.77 16.00 -17.66
N THR A 69 15.39 15.34 -18.75
CA THR A 69 15.69 15.82 -20.11
C THR A 69 14.71 16.90 -20.53
N SER A 70 15.13 17.72 -21.49
CA SER A 70 14.24 18.69 -22.13
C SER A 70 13.08 18.01 -22.82
N LEU A 71 11.96 18.72 -22.93
CA LEU A 71 10.83 18.30 -23.74
C LEU A 71 11.22 18.17 -25.22
N PRO A 72 10.48 17.36 -26.00
CA PRO A 72 10.61 17.40 -27.47
C PRO A 72 10.44 18.83 -28.02
N GLN A 73 11.08 19.10 -29.15
CA GLN A 73 11.00 20.40 -29.81
C GLN A 73 9.55 20.86 -29.93
N ILE A 74 9.30 22.12 -29.54
CA ILE A 74 7.97 22.71 -29.60
C ILE A 74 7.52 22.83 -31.06
N ILE A 75 6.24 22.54 -31.31
CA ILE A 75 5.65 22.65 -32.65
C ILE A 75 5.67 24.12 -33.09
N GLU A 76 6.24 24.41 -34.26
CA GLU A 76 6.42 25.78 -34.77
C GLU A 76 5.07 26.49 -35.05
N GLU A 77 3.99 25.73 -35.33
CA GLU A 77 2.66 26.31 -35.54
C GLU A 77 2.03 26.75 -34.19
N GLY A 78 2.19 28.02 -33.86
CA GLY A 78 1.65 28.63 -32.63
C GLY A 78 0.15 28.41 -32.41
N LYS A 79 -0.64 28.15 -33.46
CA LYS A 79 -2.06 27.81 -33.35
C LYS A 79 -2.28 26.48 -32.63
N VAL A 80 -1.39 25.49 -32.79
CA VAL A 80 -1.51 24.18 -32.16
C VAL A 80 -1.33 24.32 -30.66
N CYS A 81 -0.31 25.03 -30.19
CA CYS A 81 -0.07 25.29 -28.77
C CYS A 81 -1.22 26.06 -28.13
N ARG A 82 -1.82 27.02 -28.85
CA ARG A 82 -2.93 27.85 -28.34
C ARG A 82 -4.16 27.02 -27.93
N TYR A 83 -4.42 25.91 -28.63
CA TYR A 83 -5.57 25.04 -28.39
C TYR A 83 -5.18 23.71 -27.71
N CYS A 84 -3.92 23.56 -27.33
CA CYS A 84 -3.43 22.33 -26.68
C CYS A 84 -3.86 22.27 -25.20
N SER A 85 -4.51 21.19 -24.79
CA SER A 85 -4.88 20.98 -23.38
C SER A 85 -3.68 20.81 -22.44
N GLN A 86 -2.48 20.58 -22.97
CA GLN A 86 -1.26 20.39 -22.19
C GLN A 86 -0.35 21.63 -22.14
N VAL A 87 -0.77 22.76 -22.70
CA VAL A 87 0.06 23.95 -22.82
C VAL A 87 0.56 24.46 -21.46
N SER A 88 -0.29 24.44 -20.42
CA SER A 88 0.09 24.87 -19.06
C SER A 88 1.14 23.93 -18.45
N ASN A 89 1.03 22.62 -18.67
CA ASN A 89 2.02 21.64 -18.22
C ASN A 89 3.36 21.82 -18.96
N CYS A 90 3.34 22.08 -20.27
CA CYS A 90 4.54 22.39 -21.03
C CYS A 90 5.19 23.68 -20.54
N ALA A 91 4.41 24.73 -20.29
CA ALA A 91 4.89 26.02 -19.79
C ALA A 91 5.57 25.87 -18.41
N LEU A 92 4.93 25.14 -17.50
CA LEU A 92 5.47 24.85 -16.18
C LEU A 92 6.77 24.04 -16.25
N TYR A 93 6.80 23.00 -17.09
CA TYR A 93 7.99 22.15 -17.26
C TYR A 93 9.16 22.95 -17.83
N SER A 94 8.92 23.74 -18.89
CA SER A 94 9.94 24.60 -19.48
C SER A 94 10.50 25.57 -18.45
N ARG A 95 9.64 26.23 -17.68
CA ARG A 95 10.08 27.18 -16.65
C ARG A 95 10.84 26.53 -15.49
N ALA A 96 10.43 25.32 -15.08
CA ALA A 96 11.01 24.67 -13.91
C ALA A 96 12.30 23.87 -14.20
N ILE A 97 12.43 23.33 -15.42
CA ILE A 97 13.46 22.34 -15.75
C ILE A 97 14.41 22.80 -16.84
N GLU A 98 13.90 23.49 -17.89
CA GLU A 98 14.68 23.87 -19.08
C GLU A 98 15.38 25.25 -18.96
N GLN A 99 15.67 25.72 -17.75
CA GLN A 99 16.29 27.01 -17.54
C GLN A 99 17.79 27.05 -17.91
N PRO A 100 18.28 28.16 -18.54
CA PRO A 100 17.51 29.30 -19.03
C PRO A 100 16.69 28.92 -20.27
N VAL A 101 15.47 29.47 -20.37
CA VAL A 101 14.63 29.28 -21.56
C VAL A 101 15.31 30.03 -22.70
N ASP A 102 15.65 29.31 -23.77
CA ASP A 102 16.16 29.92 -24.99
C ASP A 102 15.01 30.62 -25.75
N GLU A 103 14.84 31.89 -25.49
CA GLU A 103 13.76 32.70 -26.05
C GLU A 103 13.79 32.71 -27.59
N SER A 104 14.95 32.45 -28.20
CA SER A 104 15.08 32.43 -29.68
C SER A 104 14.49 31.16 -30.30
N SER A 105 14.40 30.08 -29.52
CA SER A 105 13.92 28.76 -29.96
C SER A 105 12.44 28.50 -29.63
N VAL A 106 11.80 29.39 -28.86
CA VAL A 106 10.43 29.19 -28.35
C VAL A 106 9.46 30.14 -29.07
N PRO A 107 8.33 29.64 -29.63
CA PRO A 107 7.31 30.49 -30.23
C PRO A 107 6.77 31.55 -29.26
N GLU A 108 6.51 32.77 -29.73
CA GLU A 108 6.01 33.91 -28.93
C GLU A 108 4.75 33.54 -28.10
N VAL A 109 3.84 32.76 -28.67
CA VAL A 109 2.64 32.26 -28.00
C VAL A 109 3.00 31.43 -26.76
N MET A 110 4.07 30.64 -26.84
CA MET A 110 4.51 29.81 -25.74
C MET A 110 5.24 30.64 -24.68
N LEU A 111 6.04 31.64 -25.08
CA LEU A 111 6.69 32.57 -24.14
C LEU A 111 5.64 33.32 -23.29
N THR A 112 4.59 33.82 -23.94
CA THR A 112 3.46 34.46 -23.26
C THR A 112 2.80 33.49 -22.25
N LYS A 113 2.58 32.24 -22.65
CA LYS A 113 1.99 31.22 -21.76
C LYS A 113 2.91 30.86 -20.59
N ILE A 114 4.21 30.71 -20.81
CA ILE A 114 5.17 30.47 -19.73
C ILE A 114 5.08 31.60 -18.70
N GLN A 115 5.01 32.84 -19.13
CA GLN A 115 4.91 34.00 -18.26
C GLN A 115 3.57 34.02 -17.49
N GLU A 116 2.43 33.89 -18.19
CA GLU A 116 1.09 33.89 -17.57
C GLU A 116 0.93 32.78 -16.52
N GLU A 117 1.34 31.57 -16.85
CA GLU A 117 1.13 30.40 -15.98
C GLU A 117 2.11 30.33 -14.79
N THR A 118 3.28 31.00 -14.87
CA THR A 118 4.34 30.79 -13.87
C THR A 118 4.79 32.06 -13.15
N GLN A 119 4.31 33.28 -13.52
CA GLN A 119 4.72 34.53 -12.90
C GLN A 119 4.47 34.61 -11.38
N HIS A 120 3.48 33.88 -10.86
CA HIS A 120 3.13 33.85 -9.45
C HIS A 120 3.99 32.86 -8.64
N LEU A 121 4.81 32.03 -9.33
CA LEU A 121 5.62 31.00 -8.69
C LEU A 121 7.00 31.56 -8.29
N GLN A 122 7.39 31.25 -7.06
CA GLN A 122 8.73 31.57 -6.56
C GLN A 122 9.71 30.45 -6.93
N ARG A 123 10.99 30.72 -6.79
CA ARG A 123 12.07 29.76 -7.06
C ARG A 123 11.90 28.45 -6.24
N ALA A 124 11.56 28.57 -4.97
CA ALA A 124 11.32 27.40 -4.11
C ALA A 124 10.18 26.48 -4.62
N HIS A 125 9.13 27.08 -5.22
CA HIS A 125 8.02 26.31 -5.81
C HIS A 125 8.48 25.53 -7.04
N LEU A 126 9.26 26.14 -7.92
CA LEU A 126 9.80 25.51 -9.13
C LEU A 126 10.81 24.40 -8.78
N GLU A 127 11.68 24.63 -7.80
CA GLU A 127 12.62 23.62 -7.29
C GLU A 127 11.88 22.42 -6.69
N TYR A 128 10.82 22.64 -5.91
CA TYR A 128 9.98 21.58 -5.37
C TYR A 128 9.34 20.75 -6.48
N PHE A 129 8.74 21.41 -7.47
CA PHE A 129 8.13 20.76 -8.63
C PHE A 129 9.15 19.92 -9.41
N SER A 130 10.29 20.52 -9.78
CA SER A 130 11.37 19.86 -10.53
C SER A 130 11.91 18.63 -9.80
N LEU A 131 12.19 18.76 -8.51
CA LEU A 131 12.71 17.65 -7.70
C LEU A 131 11.71 16.48 -7.64
N TRP A 132 10.43 16.75 -7.40
CA TRP A 132 9.41 15.71 -7.37
C TRP A 132 9.16 15.07 -8.73
N CYS A 133 9.19 15.84 -9.83
CA CYS A 133 9.13 15.30 -11.17
C CYS A 133 10.29 14.34 -11.44
N LEU A 134 11.50 14.69 -11.04
CA LEU A 134 12.68 13.83 -11.16
C LEU A 134 12.51 12.53 -10.36
N MET A 135 12.16 12.64 -9.08
CA MET A 135 11.98 11.47 -8.21
C MET A 135 10.89 10.53 -8.69
N LEU A 136 9.75 11.05 -9.14
CA LEU A 136 8.64 10.25 -9.70
C LEU A 136 9.06 9.56 -11.00
N THR A 137 9.82 10.24 -11.85
CA THR A 137 10.32 9.66 -13.11
C THR A 137 11.32 8.53 -12.85
N LEU A 138 12.26 8.72 -11.91
CA LEU A 138 13.20 7.67 -11.48
C LEU A 138 12.48 6.45 -10.91
N GLU A 139 11.48 6.66 -10.06
CA GLU A 139 10.69 5.59 -9.46
C GLU A 139 9.88 4.84 -10.52
N SER A 140 9.30 5.55 -11.48
CA SER A 140 8.58 4.98 -12.61
C SER A 140 9.47 4.08 -13.45
N GLN A 141 10.68 4.53 -13.82
CA GLN A 141 11.63 3.71 -14.59
C GLN A 141 12.04 2.43 -13.87
N SER A 142 12.23 2.49 -12.54
CA SER A 142 12.57 1.29 -11.77
C SER A 142 11.42 0.28 -11.74
N LYS A 143 10.19 0.75 -11.76
CA LYS A 143 9.01 -0.11 -11.88
C LYS A 143 8.86 -0.64 -13.30
N ASP A 144 9.11 0.19 -14.32
CA ASP A 144 9.05 -0.22 -15.72
C ASP A 144 10.09 -1.31 -16.05
N ASN A 145 11.31 -1.21 -15.50
CA ASN A 145 12.35 -2.24 -15.64
C ASN A 145 11.98 -3.58 -14.96
N ARG A 146 11.09 -3.57 -13.98
CA ARG A 146 10.53 -4.77 -13.35
C ARG A 146 9.27 -5.29 -14.03
N LYS A 147 8.66 -4.47 -14.90
CA LYS A 147 7.42 -4.83 -15.57
C LYS A 147 7.68 -5.70 -16.77
N ASN A 148 7.10 -6.85 -16.69
CA ASN A 148 7.11 -7.86 -17.71
C ASN A 148 5.92 -7.74 -18.67
N HIS A 149 5.35 -6.55 -18.93
CA HIS A 149 4.29 -6.43 -19.94
C HIS A 149 4.72 -6.94 -21.31
N GLN A 150 5.98 -6.73 -21.65
CA GLN A 150 6.58 -7.36 -22.84
C GLN A 150 6.66 -8.87 -22.73
N ASN A 151 6.78 -9.41 -21.52
CA ASN A 151 6.95 -10.84 -21.29
C ASN A 151 5.66 -11.62 -21.57
N ILE A 152 4.47 -11.03 -21.37
CA ILE A 152 3.20 -11.68 -21.72
C ILE A 152 3.15 -11.97 -23.23
N TRP A 153 3.73 -11.08 -24.06
CA TRP A 153 3.78 -11.21 -25.53
C TRP A 153 4.93 -12.08 -26.00
N LEU A 154 6.07 -12.04 -25.33
CA LEU A 154 7.34 -12.58 -25.82
C LEU A 154 7.75 -13.88 -25.12
N MET A 155 7.30 -14.12 -23.88
CA MET A 155 7.77 -15.22 -23.07
C MET A 155 6.71 -16.34 -22.96
N PRO A 156 7.12 -17.59 -23.04
CA PRO A 156 6.23 -18.74 -22.84
C PRO A 156 5.70 -18.77 -21.40
N ALA A 157 4.54 -19.40 -21.21
CA ALA A 157 3.89 -19.50 -19.91
C ALA A 157 4.80 -20.18 -18.87
N SER A 158 5.58 -21.19 -19.27
CA SER A 158 6.49 -21.92 -18.38
C SER A 158 7.53 -21.03 -17.70
N GLU A 159 8.16 -20.10 -18.42
CA GLU A 159 9.14 -19.18 -17.86
C GLU A 159 8.50 -18.13 -16.92
N MET A 160 7.25 -17.74 -17.20
CA MET A 160 6.50 -16.83 -16.35
C MET A 160 5.95 -17.51 -15.10
N GLU A 161 5.68 -18.82 -15.17
CA GLU A 161 5.31 -19.66 -14.03
C GLU A 161 6.47 -19.73 -13.01
N GLU A 162 7.72 -19.92 -13.46
CA GLU A 162 8.91 -19.91 -12.59
C GLU A 162 9.03 -18.60 -11.79
N LYS A 163 8.58 -17.49 -12.37
CA LYS A 163 8.51 -16.18 -11.71
C LYS A 163 7.29 -16.03 -10.80
N GLY A 164 6.34 -16.97 -10.84
CA GLY A 164 5.11 -16.97 -10.07
C GLY A 164 4.04 -15.97 -10.54
N SER A 165 4.21 -15.33 -11.70
CA SER A 165 3.31 -14.30 -12.23
C SER A 165 2.32 -14.81 -13.29
N CYS A 166 2.39 -16.09 -13.64
CA CYS A 166 1.54 -16.74 -14.62
C CYS A 166 1.09 -18.13 -14.13
N ILE A 167 -0.04 -18.58 -14.64
CA ILE A 167 -0.49 -19.97 -14.56
C ILE A 167 -0.88 -20.39 -15.98
N GLY A 168 -0.15 -21.33 -16.57
CA GLY A 168 -0.40 -21.84 -17.90
C GLY A 168 -1.09 -23.21 -17.89
N ASN A 169 -1.27 -23.74 -19.09
CA ASN A 169 -1.83 -25.08 -19.31
C ASN A 169 -3.21 -25.28 -18.63
N LEU A 170 -4.04 -24.24 -18.66
CA LEU A 170 -5.37 -24.23 -18.07
C LEU A 170 -6.45 -24.64 -19.07
N ILE A 171 -7.39 -25.46 -18.63
CA ILE A 171 -8.62 -25.80 -19.37
C ILE A 171 -9.84 -25.30 -18.59
N ARG A 172 -10.89 -24.92 -19.30
CA ARG A 172 -12.17 -24.55 -18.70
C ARG A 172 -12.92 -25.79 -18.24
N THR A 173 -13.45 -25.80 -17.00
CA THR A 173 -14.02 -27.00 -16.38
C THR A 173 -15.53 -26.96 -16.13
N LYS A 174 -16.14 -25.76 -16.11
CA LYS A 174 -17.58 -25.61 -15.79
C LYS A 174 -18.26 -24.65 -16.77
N HIS A 175 -19.59 -24.69 -16.77
CA HIS A 175 -20.36 -23.68 -17.48
C HIS A 175 -20.07 -22.30 -16.98
N VAL A 176 -20.07 -21.34 -17.91
CA VAL A 176 -19.84 -19.93 -17.62
C VAL A 176 -21.12 -19.33 -17.08
N ASN A 177 -21.06 -18.78 -15.88
CA ASN A 177 -22.21 -18.12 -15.25
C ASN A 177 -22.09 -16.61 -15.41
N ARG A 178 -23.14 -15.95 -15.91
CA ARG A 178 -23.24 -14.49 -15.91
C ARG A 178 -23.55 -14.04 -14.50
N VAL A 179 -22.72 -13.12 -13.93
CA VAL A 179 -22.88 -12.62 -12.57
C VAL A 179 -23.62 -11.29 -12.60
N CYS A 180 -23.21 -10.37 -13.49
CA CYS A 180 -23.84 -9.09 -13.74
C CYS A 180 -23.56 -8.65 -15.19
N ASP A 181 -24.05 -7.47 -15.57
CA ASP A 181 -23.84 -6.98 -16.94
C ASP A 181 -22.35 -6.84 -17.25
N GLY A 182 -21.92 -7.58 -18.30
CA GLY A 182 -20.53 -7.59 -18.75
C GLY A 182 -19.55 -8.37 -17.88
N GLN A 183 -20.02 -9.17 -16.91
CA GLN A 183 -19.13 -9.98 -16.06
C GLN A 183 -19.56 -11.45 -16.02
N TYR A 184 -18.58 -12.33 -16.23
CA TYR A 184 -18.79 -13.77 -16.37
C TYR A 184 -17.83 -14.54 -15.45
N LEU A 185 -18.39 -15.49 -14.71
CA LEU A 185 -17.62 -16.35 -13.82
C LEU A 185 -17.13 -17.57 -14.59
N HIS A 186 -15.82 -17.73 -14.63
CA HIS A 186 -15.14 -18.85 -15.28
C HIS A 186 -14.39 -19.69 -14.27
N HIS A 187 -14.35 -21.00 -14.50
CA HIS A 187 -13.60 -21.95 -13.70
C HIS A 187 -12.57 -22.64 -14.58
N PHE A 188 -11.33 -22.64 -14.13
CA PHE A 188 -10.21 -23.26 -14.83
C PHE A 188 -9.52 -24.29 -13.94
N GLN A 189 -9.02 -25.32 -14.57
CA GLN A 189 -8.20 -26.35 -13.96
C GLN A 189 -6.97 -26.60 -14.82
N ARG A 190 -5.85 -26.94 -14.20
CA ARG A 190 -4.65 -27.30 -14.97
C ARG A 190 -4.87 -28.65 -15.64
N ARG A 191 -4.52 -28.74 -16.92
CA ARG A 191 -4.69 -29.98 -17.72
C ARG A 191 -3.80 -31.10 -17.19
N ASN A 192 -2.53 -30.79 -16.87
CA ASN A 192 -1.55 -31.75 -16.40
C ASN A 192 -0.81 -31.20 -15.16
N GLY A 193 -0.70 -32.01 -14.10
CA GLY A 193 0.08 -31.70 -12.91
C GLY A 193 -0.66 -30.83 -11.87
N ALA A 194 0.03 -30.55 -10.77
CA ALA A 194 -0.45 -29.66 -9.72
C ALA A 194 -0.35 -28.18 -10.14
N MET A 195 -1.11 -27.31 -9.47
CA MET A 195 -0.96 -25.87 -9.67
C MET A 195 0.47 -25.43 -9.35
N PRO A 196 1.11 -24.59 -10.20
CA PRO A 196 2.42 -24.06 -9.91
C PRO A 196 2.41 -23.15 -8.69
N GLY A 197 3.54 -23.00 -8.05
CA GLY A 197 3.71 -21.97 -7.01
C GLY A 197 3.50 -20.59 -7.64
N THR A 198 2.41 -19.90 -7.26
CA THR A 198 2.04 -18.61 -7.84
C THR A 198 1.97 -17.52 -6.80
N ASN A 199 2.31 -16.30 -7.22
CA ASN A 199 2.11 -15.08 -6.42
C ASN A 199 0.70 -14.49 -6.57
N LEU A 200 -0.13 -15.07 -7.46
CA LEU A 200 -1.51 -14.65 -7.68
C LEU A 200 -2.37 -14.94 -6.45
N MET A 201 -3.19 -13.96 -6.07
CA MET A 201 -4.11 -14.06 -4.95
C MET A 201 -5.53 -13.64 -5.37
N ALA A 202 -6.51 -14.02 -4.58
CA ALA A 202 -7.88 -13.52 -4.76
C ALA A 202 -7.90 -11.99 -4.72
N GLY A 203 -8.58 -11.37 -5.71
CA GLY A 203 -8.63 -9.92 -5.91
C GLY A 203 -7.57 -9.36 -6.88
N ASP A 204 -6.60 -10.16 -7.33
CA ASP A 204 -5.62 -9.70 -8.32
C ASP A 204 -6.25 -9.56 -9.70
N ARG A 205 -5.83 -8.50 -10.41
CA ARG A 205 -6.19 -8.31 -11.82
C ARG A 205 -5.40 -9.24 -12.70
N ILE A 206 -6.07 -9.76 -13.71
CA ILE A 206 -5.49 -10.74 -14.61
C ILE A 206 -5.85 -10.46 -16.07
N ILE A 207 -4.96 -10.93 -16.95
CA ILE A 207 -5.18 -11.04 -18.38
C ILE A 207 -5.23 -12.53 -18.71
N LEU A 208 -6.33 -12.95 -19.30
CA LEU A 208 -6.47 -14.32 -19.81
C LEU A 208 -6.17 -14.33 -21.30
N SER A 209 -5.25 -15.20 -21.71
CA SER A 209 -4.90 -15.45 -23.11
C SER A 209 -5.04 -16.94 -23.43
N GLY A 210 -5.23 -17.28 -24.69
CA GLY A 210 -4.95 -18.63 -25.14
C GLY A 210 -3.44 -18.83 -25.33
N GLU A 211 -2.99 -20.08 -25.38
CA GLU A 211 -1.58 -20.38 -25.67
C GLU A 211 -1.22 -20.12 -27.15
N GLU A 212 -2.21 -20.12 -28.02
CA GLU A 212 -2.05 -19.74 -29.43
C GLU A 212 -1.99 -18.21 -29.59
N ARG A 213 -1.10 -17.70 -30.44
CA ARG A 213 -0.96 -16.25 -30.71
C ARG A 213 -2.27 -15.57 -31.13
N ALA A 214 -3.13 -16.25 -31.89
CA ALA A 214 -4.42 -15.73 -32.32
C ALA A 214 -5.38 -15.45 -31.16
N LEU A 215 -5.16 -16.09 -30.01
CA LEU A 215 -6.01 -16.00 -28.83
C LEU A 215 -5.37 -15.17 -27.71
N PHE A 216 -4.53 -14.21 -28.07
CA PHE A 216 -3.86 -13.35 -27.11
C PHE A 216 -4.81 -12.32 -26.49
N ALA A 217 -4.65 -12.05 -25.17
CA ALA A 217 -5.42 -11.06 -24.39
C ALA A 217 -6.93 -11.14 -24.64
N LEU A 218 -7.49 -12.33 -24.56
CA LEU A 218 -8.92 -12.60 -24.83
C LEU A 218 -9.85 -11.84 -23.90
N SER A 219 -9.49 -11.77 -22.62
CA SER A 219 -10.32 -11.19 -21.58
C SER A 219 -9.46 -10.66 -20.44
N LYS A 220 -9.95 -9.62 -19.78
CA LYS A 220 -9.42 -9.11 -18.51
C LYS A 220 -10.39 -9.43 -17.39
N GLY A 221 -9.89 -9.44 -16.17
CA GLY A 221 -10.74 -9.68 -15.03
C GLY A 221 -9.99 -9.76 -13.71
N TYR A 222 -10.59 -10.50 -12.77
CA TYR A 222 -10.07 -10.66 -11.42
C TYR A 222 -10.08 -12.11 -11.00
N VAL A 223 -9.10 -12.49 -10.22
CA VAL A 223 -9.11 -13.79 -9.54
C VAL A 223 -10.12 -13.72 -8.39
N LYS A 224 -11.10 -14.59 -8.37
CA LYS A 224 -12.08 -14.71 -7.29
C LYS A 224 -11.63 -15.72 -6.23
N LYS A 225 -11.07 -16.84 -6.65
CA LYS A 225 -10.58 -17.90 -5.75
C LYS A 225 -9.49 -18.71 -6.44
N ILE A 226 -8.45 -19.05 -5.71
CA ILE A 226 -7.42 -20.02 -6.13
C ILE A 226 -7.38 -21.13 -5.08
N ASN A 227 -7.40 -22.37 -5.56
CA ASN A 227 -7.20 -23.58 -4.76
C ASN A 227 -6.01 -24.36 -5.33
N MET A 228 -5.63 -25.44 -4.71
CA MET A 228 -4.53 -26.32 -5.17
C MET A 228 -4.77 -26.93 -6.55
N THR A 229 -6.02 -26.99 -7.03
CA THR A 229 -6.38 -27.64 -8.30
C THR A 229 -7.13 -26.74 -9.27
N THR A 230 -7.76 -25.68 -8.80
CA THR A 230 -8.66 -24.84 -9.61
C THR A 230 -8.45 -23.35 -9.37
N VAL A 231 -8.67 -22.56 -10.42
CA VAL A 231 -8.75 -21.10 -10.37
C VAL A 231 -10.12 -20.65 -10.84
N THR A 232 -10.77 -19.79 -10.08
CA THR A 232 -12.04 -19.17 -10.45
C THR A 232 -11.81 -17.69 -10.73
N CYS A 233 -12.19 -17.23 -11.91
CA CYS A 233 -11.97 -15.87 -12.38
C CYS A 233 -13.28 -15.22 -12.78
N LEU A 234 -13.40 -13.93 -12.48
CA LEU A 234 -14.46 -13.07 -12.97
C LEU A 234 -13.91 -12.28 -14.15
N LEU A 235 -14.40 -12.54 -15.35
CA LEU A 235 -13.89 -12.01 -16.62
C LEU A 235 -14.89 -11.07 -17.28
N ASP A 236 -14.41 -10.13 -18.12
CA ASP A 236 -15.21 -9.16 -18.86
C ASP A 236 -15.86 -9.75 -20.13
N ARG A 237 -15.52 -10.99 -20.52
CA ARG A 237 -16.06 -11.67 -21.70
C ARG A 237 -16.53 -13.08 -21.41
N ASN A 238 -17.56 -13.48 -22.12
CA ASN A 238 -18.00 -14.87 -22.15
C ASN A 238 -17.15 -15.67 -23.14
N LEU A 239 -16.38 -16.63 -22.65
CA LEU A 239 -15.51 -17.49 -23.46
C LEU A 239 -16.11 -18.87 -23.72
N SER A 240 -17.42 -19.06 -23.49
CA SER A 240 -18.10 -20.35 -23.75
C SER A 240 -18.13 -20.74 -25.24
N THR A 241 -17.92 -19.74 -26.11
CA THR A 241 -17.86 -19.94 -27.56
C THR A 241 -16.57 -20.61 -28.06
N LEU A 242 -15.53 -20.63 -27.23
CA LEU A 242 -14.27 -21.28 -27.57
C LEU A 242 -14.34 -22.78 -27.29
N PRO A 243 -13.63 -23.62 -28.09
CA PRO A 243 -13.56 -25.07 -27.86
C PRO A 243 -13.13 -25.40 -26.42
N GLU A 244 -13.68 -26.49 -25.87
CA GLU A 244 -13.33 -26.96 -24.53
C GLU A 244 -11.88 -27.42 -24.41
N SER A 245 -11.27 -27.83 -25.53
CA SER A 245 -9.85 -28.20 -25.61
C SER A 245 -8.89 -27.04 -25.62
N THR A 246 -9.37 -25.78 -25.68
CA THR A 246 -8.54 -24.59 -25.72
C THR A 246 -7.70 -24.48 -24.43
N LEU A 247 -6.38 -24.34 -24.61
CA LEU A 247 -5.45 -24.12 -23.53
C LEU A 247 -5.33 -22.63 -23.26
N PHE A 248 -5.45 -22.28 -22.00
CA PHE A 248 -5.37 -20.89 -21.53
C PHE A 248 -4.17 -20.68 -20.64
N ARG A 249 -3.64 -19.45 -20.68
CA ARG A 249 -2.70 -18.92 -19.71
C ARG A 249 -3.32 -17.72 -19.01
N LEU A 250 -3.06 -17.60 -17.73
CA LEU A 250 -3.55 -16.56 -16.85
C LEU A 250 -2.36 -15.79 -16.31
N ASP A 251 -2.20 -14.57 -16.78
CA ASP A 251 -1.10 -13.69 -16.40
C ASP A 251 -1.58 -12.64 -15.43
N GLN A 252 -0.77 -12.33 -14.43
CA GLN A 252 -1.05 -11.22 -13.52
C GLN A 252 -0.97 -9.90 -14.30
N GLU A 253 -2.07 -9.14 -14.33
CA GLU A 253 -2.03 -7.77 -14.83
C GLU A 253 -1.35 -6.91 -13.76
N GLU A 254 -0.09 -6.57 -13.99
CA GLU A 254 0.60 -5.66 -13.11
C GLU A 254 -0.11 -4.31 -13.13
N LYS A 255 -0.35 -3.75 -11.93
CA LYS A 255 -0.86 -2.39 -11.81
C LYS A 255 0.12 -1.46 -12.51
N ASN A 256 -0.33 -0.78 -13.57
CA ASN A 256 0.42 0.34 -14.10
C ASN A 256 0.75 1.27 -12.93
N CYS A 257 2.02 1.65 -12.81
CA CYS A 257 2.38 2.71 -11.89
C CYS A 257 1.64 3.95 -12.38
N ASP A 258 0.57 4.30 -11.69
CA ASP A 258 -0.13 5.54 -11.99
C ASP A 258 0.75 6.71 -11.55
N ILE A 259 1.60 7.15 -12.48
CA ILE A 259 2.41 8.36 -12.33
C ILE A 259 1.58 9.62 -12.67
N HIS A 260 0.45 9.45 -13.40
CA HIS A 260 -0.35 10.57 -13.86
C HIS A 260 -1.01 11.31 -12.70
N THR A 261 -1.60 10.62 -11.75
CA THR A 261 -2.24 11.25 -10.59
C THR A 261 -1.25 12.05 -9.76
N PRO A 262 -0.08 11.51 -9.33
CA PRO A 262 0.93 12.28 -8.60
C PRO A 262 1.47 13.48 -9.38
N LEU A 263 1.77 13.34 -10.67
CA LEU A 263 2.22 14.44 -11.52
C LEU A 263 1.14 15.50 -11.72
N GLY A 264 -0.12 15.06 -11.94
CA GLY A 264 -1.27 15.95 -12.01
C GLY A 264 -1.48 16.76 -10.73
N ASN A 265 -1.30 16.13 -9.58
CA ASN A 265 -1.36 16.82 -8.29
C ASN A 265 -0.24 17.85 -8.10
N LEU A 266 0.97 17.53 -8.56
CA LEU A 266 2.08 18.50 -8.55
C LEU A 266 1.81 19.68 -9.48
N SER A 267 1.30 19.41 -10.68
CA SER A 267 0.92 20.46 -11.63
C SER A 267 -0.18 21.36 -11.03
N LYS A 268 -1.21 20.75 -10.44
CA LYS A 268 -2.30 21.46 -9.77
C LYS A 268 -1.81 22.30 -8.58
N LEU A 269 -0.81 21.85 -7.84
CA LEU A 269 -0.20 22.64 -6.78
C LEU A 269 0.43 23.94 -7.30
N MET A 270 0.92 23.94 -8.55
CA MET A 270 1.54 25.10 -9.19
C MET A 270 0.54 26.05 -9.87
N GLU A 271 -0.74 25.70 -9.96
CA GLU A 271 -1.77 26.58 -10.52
C GLU A 271 -1.99 27.84 -9.69
N ASN A 272 -2.46 28.91 -10.35
CA ASN A 272 -2.79 30.17 -9.70
C ASN A 272 -4.22 30.20 -9.16
N THR A 273 -4.54 29.21 -8.30
CA THR A 273 -5.83 29.13 -7.58
C THR A 273 -5.63 29.41 -6.09
N SER A 274 -6.68 29.84 -5.42
CA SER A 274 -6.64 30.10 -3.97
C SER A 274 -6.28 28.85 -3.17
N ALA A 275 -6.81 27.68 -3.56
CA ALA A 275 -6.51 26.41 -2.91
C ALA A 275 -5.04 26.01 -3.10
N SER A 276 -4.53 26.11 -4.34
CA SER A 276 -3.13 25.80 -4.66
C SER A 276 -2.17 26.75 -3.96
N LYS A 277 -2.48 28.07 -3.94
CA LYS A 277 -1.70 29.05 -3.21
C LYS A 277 -1.62 28.70 -1.72
N LYS A 278 -2.76 28.45 -1.09
CA LYS A 278 -2.81 28.08 0.34
C LYS A 278 -1.93 26.85 0.63
N LEU A 279 -2.01 25.82 -0.22
CA LEU A 279 -1.20 24.60 -0.05
C LEU A 279 0.29 24.87 -0.27
N ARG A 280 0.70 25.71 -1.26
CA ARG A 280 2.11 26.11 -1.41
C ARG A 280 2.62 26.86 -0.19
N ASP A 281 1.86 27.85 0.29
CA ASP A 281 2.21 28.65 1.47
C ASP A 281 2.45 27.73 2.70
N LEU A 282 1.61 26.74 2.91
CA LEU A 282 1.72 25.81 4.05
C LEU A 282 2.80 24.74 3.86
N ILE A 283 2.93 24.17 2.67
CA ILE A 283 3.73 22.96 2.43
C ILE A 283 5.14 23.28 1.94
N ILE A 284 5.29 24.28 1.06
CA ILE A 284 6.58 24.65 0.48
C ILE A 284 7.21 25.79 1.28
N ASP A 285 6.46 26.85 1.55
CA ASP A 285 6.95 28.03 2.23
C ASP A 285 6.90 27.90 3.76
N PHE A 286 6.35 26.80 4.29
CA PHE A 286 6.28 26.50 5.72
C PHE A 286 5.61 27.59 6.57
N GLN A 287 4.61 28.29 6.04
CA GLN A 287 3.84 29.23 6.86
C GLN A 287 3.19 28.48 8.03
N GLU A 288 3.24 29.09 9.20
CA GLU A 288 2.65 28.53 10.41
C GLU A 288 1.13 28.43 10.28
N PRO A 289 0.54 27.24 10.57
CA PRO A 289 -0.91 27.07 10.54
C PRO A 289 -1.58 27.91 11.64
N GLN A 290 -2.70 28.51 11.27
CA GLN A 290 -3.46 29.39 12.15
C GLN A 290 -4.53 28.62 12.94
N PHE A 291 -4.81 29.09 14.16
CA PHE A 291 -5.81 28.52 15.05
C PHE A 291 -6.79 29.59 15.54
N ILE A 292 -8.03 29.17 15.79
CA ILE A 292 -9.06 29.98 16.42
C ILE A 292 -8.81 29.97 17.93
N PRO A 293 -8.90 31.11 18.63
CA PRO A 293 -8.54 31.17 20.05
C PRO A 293 -9.56 30.47 20.97
N TYR A 294 -10.83 30.47 20.62
CA TYR A 294 -11.90 29.98 21.51
C TYR A 294 -12.76 28.90 20.85
N LEU A 295 -12.92 27.77 21.55
CA LEU A 295 -13.73 26.64 21.09
C LEU A 295 -15.23 27.00 21.01
N SER A 296 -15.69 27.89 21.86
CA SER A 296 -17.08 28.37 21.88
C SER A 296 -17.54 29.04 20.57
N SER A 297 -16.61 29.60 19.81
CA SER A 297 -16.90 30.22 18.51
C SER A 297 -17.02 29.22 17.36
N VAL A 298 -16.66 27.97 17.58
CA VAL A 298 -16.67 26.90 16.53
C VAL A 298 -17.80 25.94 16.73
N LEU A 299 -18.18 25.64 17.99
CA LEU A 299 -19.20 24.64 18.30
C LEU A 299 -20.61 25.26 18.18
N PRO A 300 -21.47 24.70 17.30
CA PRO A 300 -22.90 25.04 17.27
C PRO A 300 -23.54 24.76 18.62
N HIS A 301 -24.53 25.59 18.98
CA HIS A 301 -25.15 25.50 20.30
C HIS A 301 -25.85 24.16 20.54
N ASP A 302 -26.51 23.63 19.53
CA ASP A 302 -27.23 22.37 19.51
C ASP A 302 -26.32 21.14 19.54
N ALA A 303 -25.05 21.27 19.10
CA ALA A 303 -24.09 20.19 19.11
C ALA A 303 -23.31 20.04 20.43
N LYS A 304 -23.37 21.04 21.33
CA LYS A 304 -22.51 21.10 22.54
C LYS A 304 -22.67 19.88 23.44
N ASP A 305 -23.89 19.48 23.72
CA ASP A 305 -24.19 18.35 24.62
C ASP A 305 -23.73 17.01 24.00
N THR A 306 -23.98 16.83 22.72
CA THR A 306 -23.54 15.65 21.96
C THR A 306 -22.02 15.55 21.96
N VAL A 307 -21.32 16.64 21.65
CA VAL A 307 -19.88 16.70 21.63
C VAL A 307 -19.30 16.47 23.03
N ALA A 308 -19.88 17.09 24.07
CA ALA A 308 -19.47 16.88 25.45
C ALA A 308 -19.61 15.41 25.87
N GLY A 309 -20.71 14.77 25.48
CA GLY A 309 -20.96 13.33 25.70
C GLY A 309 -19.90 12.45 25.04
N ILE A 310 -19.53 12.75 23.79
CA ILE A 310 -18.50 12.02 23.05
C ILE A 310 -17.13 12.20 23.71
N LEU A 311 -16.80 13.41 24.13
CA LEU A 311 -15.50 13.73 24.74
C LEU A 311 -15.27 13.07 26.10
N LYS A 312 -16.32 12.74 26.86
CA LYS A 312 -16.22 12.06 28.17
C LYS A 312 -15.56 10.68 28.05
N GLY A 313 -15.73 9.99 26.93
CA GLY A 313 -15.15 8.65 26.70
C GLY A 313 -13.68 8.67 26.25
N LEU A 314 -13.06 9.84 26.07
CA LEU A 314 -11.71 9.97 25.56
C LEU A 314 -10.68 10.20 26.67
N ASN A 315 -9.45 9.70 26.45
CA ASN A 315 -8.32 10.07 27.31
C ASN A 315 -7.85 11.52 27.04
N LYS A 316 -6.95 12.02 27.89
CA LYS A 316 -6.47 13.40 27.81
C LYS A 316 -5.81 13.74 26.44
N PRO A 317 -4.85 12.96 25.91
CA PRO A 317 -4.28 13.24 24.58
C PRO A 317 -5.31 13.24 23.45
N GLN A 318 -6.27 12.32 23.48
CA GLN A 318 -7.35 12.26 22.48
C GLN A 318 -8.24 13.51 22.53
N ARG A 319 -8.63 13.95 23.74
CA ARG A 319 -9.38 15.21 23.90
C ARG A 319 -8.62 16.44 23.40
N GLN A 320 -7.30 16.48 23.65
CA GLN A 320 -6.45 17.54 23.11
C GLN A 320 -6.42 17.53 21.57
N ALA A 321 -6.35 16.34 20.96
CA ALA A 321 -6.41 16.19 19.51
C ALA A 321 -7.74 16.72 18.94
N MET A 322 -8.89 16.35 19.54
CA MET A 322 -10.21 16.85 19.11
C MET A 322 -10.29 18.36 19.19
N LYS A 323 -9.86 18.92 20.32
CA LYS A 323 -9.83 20.39 20.52
C LYS A 323 -8.94 21.08 19.48
N LYS A 324 -7.75 20.55 19.24
CA LYS A 324 -6.79 21.13 18.30
C LYS A 324 -7.35 21.15 16.86
N VAL A 325 -7.96 20.04 16.42
CA VAL A 325 -8.59 19.96 15.10
C VAL A 325 -9.73 20.96 14.95
N LEU A 326 -10.63 21.07 15.93
CA LEU A 326 -11.75 22.01 15.89
C LEU A 326 -11.29 23.46 15.83
N LEU A 327 -10.19 23.80 16.51
CA LEU A 327 -9.63 25.16 16.51
C LEU A 327 -8.77 25.45 15.26
N SER A 328 -8.39 24.47 14.48
CA SER A 328 -7.53 24.65 13.31
C SER A 328 -8.23 25.41 12.19
N LYS A 329 -7.54 26.38 11.57
CA LYS A 329 -7.96 27.03 10.32
C LYS A 329 -7.35 26.38 9.11
N ASP A 330 -6.23 25.69 9.26
CA ASP A 330 -5.42 25.16 8.17
C ASP A 330 -5.22 23.65 8.31
N TYR A 331 -4.40 23.20 9.25
CA TYR A 331 -4.18 21.77 9.44
C TYR A 331 -3.79 21.41 10.87
N THR A 332 -3.96 20.11 11.17
CA THR A 332 -3.49 19.48 12.42
C THR A 332 -2.83 18.15 12.10
N LEU A 333 -1.75 17.84 12.80
CA LEU A 333 -1.07 16.55 12.73
C LEU A 333 -1.34 15.75 14.00
N ILE A 334 -1.84 14.54 13.87
CA ILE A 334 -2.03 13.62 14.98
C ILE A 334 -1.02 12.49 14.87
N VAL A 335 -0.01 12.52 15.74
CA VAL A 335 0.96 11.45 15.86
C VAL A 335 0.35 10.32 16.69
N GLY A 336 -0.05 9.26 16.04
CA GLY A 336 -0.63 8.09 16.69
C GLY A 336 0.41 6.98 16.87
N MET A 337 1.04 6.91 18.04
CA MET A 337 1.97 5.85 18.40
C MET A 337 1.28 4.48 18.39
N PRO A 338 2.02 3.35 18.37
CA PRO A 338 1.43 2.02 18.31
C PRO A 338 0.45 1.76 19.46
N GLY A 339 -0.72 1.21 19.15
CA GLY A 339 -1.72 0.84 20.15
C GLY A 339 -2.50 1.98 20.78
N THR A 340 -2.30 3.23 20.37
CA THR A 340 -2.98 4.40 20.97
C THR A 340 -4.39 4.66 20.45
N GLY A 341 -4.90 3.77 19.59
CA GLY A 341 -6.27 3.85 19.10
C GLY A 341 -6.48 4.88 17.99
N LYS A 342 -5.54 5.05 17.05
CA LYS A 342 -5.66 5.95 15.88
C LYS A 342 -7.03 5.86 15.20
N THR A 343 -7.43 4.66 14.78
CA THR A 343 -8.71 4.43 14.10
C THR A 343 -9.92 4.86 14.96
N THR A 344 -9.87 4.61 16.26
CA THR A 344 -10.92 5.03 17.19
C THR A 344 -10.94 6.57 17.33
N THR A 345 -9.78 7.18 17.38
CA THR A 345 -9.62 8.65 17.43
C THR A 345 -10.17 9.30 16.17
N ILE A 346 -9.85 8.76 14.99
CA ILE A 346 -10.40 9.25 13.71
C ILE A 346 -11.92 9.08 13.69
N CYS A 347 -12.45 7.91 14.05
CA CYS A 347 -13.88 7.65 14.10
C CYS A 347 -14.59 8.64 15.04
N THR A 348 -14.03 8.91 16.21
CA THR A 348 -14.55 9.87 17.16
C THR A 348 -14.51 11.31 16.62
N LEU A 349 -13.41 11.67 15.95
CA LEU A 349 -13.29 12.97 15.29
C LEU A 349 -14.39 13.17 14.23
N VAL A 350 -14.59 12.17 13.35
CA VAL A 350 -15.63 12.21 12.33
C VAL A 350 -17.02 12.37 12.97
N ARG A 351 -17.29 11.67 14.07
CA ARG A 351 -18.56 11.80 14.82
C ARG A 351 -18.77 13.23 15.36
N ILE A 352 -17.73 13.83 15.90
CA ILE A 352 -17.79 15.22 16.41
C ILE A 352 -18.03 16.19 15.25
N LEU A 353 -17.28 16.06 14.16
CA LEU A 353 -17.45 16.92 12.98
C LEU A 353 -18.83 16.77 12.35
N TYR A 354 -19.33 15.55 12.27
CA TYR A 354 -20.68 15.26 11.80
C TYR A 354 -21.76 15.91 12.69
N ALA A 355 -21.63 15.79 14.02
CA ALA A 355 -22.55 16.42 14.96
C ALA A 355 -22.53 17.96 14.86
N CYS A 356 -21.41 18.55 14.46
CA CYS A 356 -21.27 19.97 14.21
C CYS A 356 -21.73 20.40 12.80
N GLY A 357 -22.17 19.47 11.95
CA GLY A 357 -22.64 19.75 10.59
C GLY A 357 -21.51 20.00 9.58
N PHE A 358 -20.27 19.68 9.91
CA PHE A 358 -19.13 19.80 8.99
C PHE A 358 -19.07 18.64 7.99
N SER A 359 -18.78 18.97 6.75
CA SER A 359 -18.50 17.98 5.71
C SER A 359 -17.07 17.45 5.81
N VAL A 360 -16.92 16.12 5.65
CA VAL A 360 -15.65 15.42 5.85
C VAL A 360 -15.33 14.54 4.65
N LEU A 361 -14.12 14.71 4.12
CA LEU A 361 -13.48 13.78 3.19
C LEU A 361 -12.53 12.87 3.98
N LEU A 362 -12.85 11.59 4.09
CA LEU A 362 -12.03 10.60 4.75
C LEU A 362 -11.21 9.82 3.72
N THR A 363 -9.91 9.77 3.88
CA THR A 363 -9.04 9.12 2.91
C THR A 363 -7.85 8.41 3.55
N SER A 364 -7.29 7.47 2.82
CA SER A 364 -6.03 6.77 3.11
C SER A 364 -5.43 6.25 1.81
N TYR A 365 -4.23 5.68 1.87
CA TYR A 365 -3.60 5.09 0.69
C TYR A 365 -4.28 3.80 0.23
N THR A 366 -4.74 2.95 1.16
CA THR A 366 -5.32 1.64 0.87
C THR A 366 -6.82 1.59 1.11
N HIS A 367 -7.53 0.76 0.33
CA HIS A 367 -8.96 0.51 0.52
C HIS A 367 -9.24 -0.06 1.92
N SER A 368 -8.42 -1.02 2.38
CA SER A 368 -8.59 -1.66 3.68
C SER A 368 -8.47 -0.69 4.85
N ALA A 369 -7.59 0.31 4.77
CA ALA A 369 -7.44 1.32 5.82
C ALA A 369 -8.69 2.19 5.91
N VAL A 370 -9.23 2.65 4.78
CA VAL A 370 -10.48 3.40 4.72
C VAL A 370 -11.64 2.57 5.28
N ASP A 371 -11.79 1.33 4.82
CA ASP A 371 -12.89 0.45 5.21
C ASP A 371 -12.85 0.09 6.70
N ASN A 372 -11.67 -0.07 7.29
CA ASN A 372 -11.51 -0.32 8.75
C ASN A 372 -12.05 0.84 9.61
N ILE A 373 -11.93 2.07 9.15
CA ILE A 373 -12.54 3.23 9.84
C ILE A 373 -14.04 3.21 9.65
N LEU A 374 -14.51 2.96 8.43
CA LEU A 374 -15.94 2.93 8.09
C LEU A 374 -16.70 1.80 8.81
N LEU A 375 -16.09 0.64 9.00
CA LEU A 375 -16.65 -0.47 9.79
C LEU A 375 -16.93 -0.05 11.24
N LYS A 376 -16.05 0.77 11.82
CA LYS A 376 -16.29 1.32 13.16
C LYS A 376 -17.36 2.42 13.13
N LEU A 377 -17.32 3.29 12.12
CA LEU A 377 -18.24 4.40 11.97
C LEU A 377 -19.69 3.92 11.76
N ALA A 378 -19.88 2.85 10.98
CA ALA A 378 -21.18 2.25 10.71
C ALA A 378 -21.92 1.80 12.00
N LYS A 379 -21.19 1.46 13.07
CA LYS A 379 -21.79 1.10 14.37
C LYS A 379 -22.52 2.26 15.06
N PHE A 380 -22.22 3.50 14.66
CA PHE A 380 -22.81 4.71 15.24
C PHE A 380 -23.98 5.28 14.40
N LYS A 381 -24.46 4.53 13.40
CA LYS A 381 -25.56 4.94 12.51
C LYS A 381 -25.31 6.29 11.80
N ILE A 382 -24.08 6.58 11.46
CA ILE A 382 -23.67 7.74 10.68
C ILE A 382 -23.72 7.37 9.21
N GLU A 383 -24.39 8.17 8.39
CA GLU A 383 -24.45 8.00 6.95
C GLU A 383 -23.14 8.48 6.30
N PHE A 384 -22.66 7.73 5.33
CA PHE A 384 -21.50 8.09 4.54
C PHE A 384 -21.57 7.49 3.13
N LEU A 385 -20.86 8.10 2.20
CA LEU A 385 -20.72 7.62 0.83
C LEU A 385 -19.31 7.07 0.63
N ARG A 386 -19.20 5.81 0.21
CA ARG A 386 -17.93 5.15 -0.12
C ARG A 386 -17.71 5.14 -1.62
N LEU A 387 -16.69 5.88 -2.10
CA LEU A 387 -16.31 5.93 -3.51
C LEU A 387 -15.24 4.88 -3.81
N GLY A 388 -15.38 4.20 -4.92
CA GLY A 388 -14.43 3.19 -5.40
C GLY A 388 -15.15 1.96 -5.94
N GLN A 389 -14.40 1.08 -6.56
CA GLN A 389 -14.95 -0.16 -7.12
C GLN A 389 -15.49 -1.06 -6.02
N THR A 390 -16.76 -1.42 -6.08
CA THR A 390 -17.47 -2.23 -5.07
C THR A 390 -16.73 -3.52 -4.72
N GLN A 391 -16.08 -4.15 -5.69
CA GLN A 391 -15.33 -5.40 -5.50
C GLN A 391 -14.08 -5.25 -4.62
N LYS A 392 -13.54 -4.04 -4.47
CA LYS A 392 -12.38 -3.73 -3.61
C LYS A 392 -12.76 -3.26 -2.21
N VAL A 393 -14.05 -3.03 -1.99
CA VAL A 393 -14.60 -2.56 -0.72
C VAL A 393 -14.98 -3.75 0.14
N HIS A 394 -14.76 -3.62 1.45
CA HIS A 394 -15.13 -4.67 2.42
C HIS A 394 -16.62 -5.03 2.30
N PRO A 395 -17.01 -6.32 2.33
CA PRO A 395 -18.40 -6.76 2.12
C PRO A 395 -19.42 -6.01 2.94
N ASP A 396 -19.16 -5.77 4.23
CA ASP A 396 -20.08 -5.08 5.13
C ASP A 396 -20.23 -3.57 4.82
N ILE A 397 -19.32 -3.01 4.00
CA ILE A 397 -19.34 -1.60 3.59
C ILE A 397 -19.90 -1.42 2.18
N GLN A 398 -20.01 -2.48 1.38
CA GLN A 398 -20.48 -2.39 -0.01
C GLN A 398 -21.81 -1.69 -0.16
N LYS A 399 -22.74 -1.86 0.77
CA LYS A 399 -24.05 -1.18 0.78
C LYS A 399 -23.98 0.35 0.83
N PHE A 400 -22.84 0.92 1.22
CA PHE A 400 -22.59 2.36 1.26
C PHE A 400 -21.82 2.86 0.03
N THR A 401 -21.54 1.99 -0.94
CA THR A 401 -20.94 2.41 -2.20
C THR A 401 -21.95 3.14 -3.06
N GLU A 402 -21.45 4.06 -3.91
CA GLU A 402 -22.28 4.80 -4.85
C GLU A 402 -23.13 3.87 -5.71
N GLU A 403 -22.54 2.81 -6.26
CA GLU A 403 -23.21 1.84 -7.11
C GLU A 403 -24.40 1.18 -6.39
N GLU A 404 -24.22 0.72 -5.14
CA GLU A 404 -25.27 0.06 -4.37
C GLU A 404 -26.34 1.06 -3.88
N ILE A 405 -25.95 2.29 -3.52
CA ILE A 405 -26.90 3.34 -3.16
C ILE A 405 -27.76 3.73 -4.37
N CYS A 406 -27.13 3.92 -5.54
CA CYS A 406 -27.85 4.23 -6.77
C CYS A 406 -28.83 3.10 -7.15
N ARG A 407 -28.42 1.84 -6.97
CA ARG A 407 -29.27 0.69 -7.23
C ARG A 407 -30.44 0.61 -6.25
N SER A 408 -30.19 0.76 -4.95
CA SER A 408 -31.21 0.63 -3.90
C SER A 408 -32.23 1.78 -3.89
N LYS A 409 -31.78 2.99 -4.22
CA LYS A 409 -32.63 4.19 -4.29
C LYS A 409 -33.18 4.49 -5.70
N SER A 410 -32.91 3.60 -6.67
CA SER A 410 -33.32 3.75 -8.08
C SER A 410 -32.93 5.11 -8.68
N ILE A 411 -31.71 5.57 -8.39
CA ILE A 411 -31.15 6.82 -8.92
C ILE A 411 -30.79 6.62 -10.39
N ASN A 412 -31.60 7.19 -11.28
CA ASN A 412 -31.48 7.01 -12.73
C ASN A 412 -31.30 8.32 -13.51
N SER A 413 -31.11 9.44 -12.81
CA SER A 413 -30.88 10.76 -13.43
C SER A 413 -29.70 11.48 -12.80
N LEU A 414 -29.09 12.37 -13.58
CA LEU A 414 -27.99 13.20 -13.10
C LEU A 414 -28.40 14.14 -11.96
N ALA A 415 -29.65 14.61 -11.97
CA ALA A 415 -30.17 15.48 -10.92
C ALA A 415 -30.28 14.76 -9.57
N LEU A 416 -30.78 13.51 -9.56
CA LEU A 416 -30.84 12.69 -8.35
C LEU A 416 -29.45 12.31 -7.83
N LEU A 417 -28.52 12.08 -8.74
CA LEU A 417 -27.12 11.81 -8.37
C LEU A 417 -26.45 13.04 -7.73
N GLU A 418 -26.73 14.21 -8.27
CA GLU A 418 -26.23 15.48 -7.72
C GLU A 418 -26.83 15.75 -6.32
N GLU A 419 -28.11 15.45 -6.13
CA GLU A 419 -28.77 15.53 -4.83
C GLU A 419 -28.13 14.57 -3.82
N LEU A 420 -27.82 13.33 -4.24
CA LEU A 420 -27.08 12.37 -3.42
C LEU A 420 -25.72 12.95 -3.00
N TYR A 421 -24.95 13.50 -3.92
CA TYR A 421 -23.64 14.08 -3.61
C TYR A 421 -23.73 15.25 -2.63
N ASN A 422 -24.71 16.13 -2.81
CA ASN A 422 -24.89 17.30 -1.97
C ASN A 422 -25.37 16.94 -0.56
N SER A 423 -26.19 15.90 -0.42
CA SER A 423 -26.74 15.46 0.87
C SER A 423 -25.72 14.75 1.76
N GLN A 424 -24.66 14.16 1.18
CA GLN A 424 -23.68 13.40 1.96
C GLN A 424 -22.68 14.32 2.66
N LEU A 425 -22.70 14.34 4.00
CA LEU A 425 -21.68 15.06 4.78
C LEU A 425 -20.35 14.32 4.81
N ILE A 426 -20.36 12.99 4.83
CA ILE A 426 -19.14 12.18 4.91
C ILE A 426 -18.96 11.41 3.60
N VAL A 427 -17.83 11.63 2.96
CA VAL A 427 -17.40 10.91 1.76
C VAL A 427 -16.05 10.26 2.04
N ALA A 428 -15.91 8.99 1.68
CA ALA A 428 -14.69 8.23 1.90
C ALA A 428 -14.15 7.61 0.61
N THR A 429 -12.85 7.79 0.36
CA THR A 429 -12.15 7.23 -0.81
C THR A 429 -10.67 7.01 -0.51
N THR A 430 -9.93 6.42 -1.44
CA THR A 430 -8.46 6.40 -1.37
C THR A 430 -7.86 7.69 -1.91
N CYS A 431 -6.62 8.02 -1.51
CA CYS A 431 -5.92 9.21 -2.04
C CYS A 431 -5.78 9.21 -3.57
N MET A 432 -5.82 8.04 -4.21
CA MET A 432 -5.80 7.90 -5.66
C MET A 432 -7.18 7.97 -6.30
N GLY A 433 -8.26 7.96 -5.51
CA GLY A 433 -9.65 7.97 -5.99
C GLY A 433 -10.22 9.37 -6.25
N ILE A 434 -9.40 10.38 -6.38
CA ILE A 434 -9.79 11.80 -6.49
C ILE A 434 -10.26 12.24 -7.89
N ASN A 435 -10.19 11.37 -8.88
CA ASN A 435 -10.68 11.66 -10.24
C ASN A 435 -12.19 11.42 -10.39
N HIS A 436 -12.89 11.24 -9.28
CA HIS A 436 -14.34 11.02 -9.28
C HIS A 436 -15.11 12.32 -9.52
N PRO A 437 -16.26 12.30 -10.26
CA PRO A 437 -17.03 13.50 -10.60
C PRO A 437 -17.49 14.35 -9.42
N ILE A 438 -17.67 13.76 -8.25
CA ILE A 438 -18.06 14.49 -7.02
C ILE A 438 -17.09 15.63 -6.69
N PHE A 439 -15.77 15.44 -6.96
CA PHE A 439 -14.73 16.43 -6.63
C PHE A 439 -14.72 17.64 -7.54
N SER A 440 -15.41 17.62 -8.68
CA SER A 440 -15.62 18.79 -9.51
C SER A 440 -16.76 19.69 -8.99
N ARG A 441 -17.58 19.19 -8.06
CA ARG A 441 -18.80 19.85 -7.60
C ARG A 441 -18.83 20.14 -6.10
N LYS A 442 -18.10 19.38 -5.30
CA LYS A 442 -18.13 19.46 -3.84
C LYS A 442 -16.77 19.72 -3.23
N THR A 443 -16.73 20.67 -2.31
CA THR A 443 -15.59 20.89 -1.41
C THR A 443 -16.01 20.56 0.02
N PHE A 444 -15.05 20.11 0.82
CA PHE A 444 -15.28 19.63 2.19
C PHE A 444 -14.71 20.64 3.20
N ASP A 445 -15.28 20.67 4.39
CA ASP A 445 -14.73 21.47 5.47
C ASP A 445 -13.45 20.89 6.01
N PHE A 446 -13.38 19.55 6.09
CA PHE A 446 -12.20 18.82 6.53
C PHE A 446 -11.85 17.66 5.59
N CYS A 447 -10.56 17.46 5.37
CA CYS A 447 -10.01 16.22 4.82
C CYS A 447 -9.20 15.52 5.91
N ILE A 448 -9.52 14.27 6.21
CA ILE A 448 -8.77 13.43 7.16
C ILE A 448 -8.02 12.38 6.37
N VAL A 449 -6.70 12.35 6.49
CA VAL A 449 -5.83 11.38 5.84
C VAL A 449 -5.25 10.44 6.89
N ASP A 450 -5.68 9.17 6.86
CA ASP A 450 -5.13 8.14 7.73
C ASP A 450 -3.86 7.52 7.12
N GLU A 451 -2.97 7.03 7.97
CA GLU A 451 -1.66 6.49 7.62
C GLU A 451 -0.82 7.44 6.73
N ALA A 452 -0.96 8.76 6.97
CA ALA A 452 -0.34 9.80 6.16
C ALA A 452 1.20 9.73 6.12
N SER A 453 1.82 9.12 7.12
CA SER A 453 3.28 8.90 7.16
C SER A 453 3.80 7.91 6.12
N GLN A 454 2.91 7.09 5.51
CA GLN A 454 3.25 6.13 4.47
C GLN A 454 2.93 6.60 3.05
N ILE A 455 2.36 7.79 2.91
CA ILE A 455 1.90 8.33 1.63
C ILE A 455 2.95 9.31 1.11
N SER A 456 3.36 9.17 -0.16
CA SER A 456 4.24 10.15 -0.80
C SER A 456 3.56 11.51 -0.89
N GLN A 457 4.33 12.59 -0.82
CA GLN A 457 3.78 13.94 -0.81
C GLN A 457 2.84 14.21 -2.00
N PRO A 458 3.21 13.91 -3.26
CA PRO A 458 2.32 14.18 -4.39
C PRO A 458 0.99 13.42 -4.37
N VAL A 459 0.98 12.21 -3.81
CA VAL A 459 -0.25 11.42 -3.64
C VAL A 459 -1.11 12.01 -2.52
N CYS A 460 -0.50 12.39 -1.39
CA CYS A 460 -1.20 12.97 -0.26
C CYS A 460 -1.85 14.33 -0.59
N LEU A 461 -1.24 15.11 -1.49
CA LEU A 461 -1.76 16.40 -1.96
C LEU A 461 -3.15 16.30 -2.59
N GLY A 462 -3.42 15.22 -3.34
CA GLY A 462 -4.62 15.08 -4.15
C GLY A 462 -5.93 15.42 -3.43
N PRO A 463 -6.28 14.72 -2.35
CA PRO A 463 -7.51 15.00 -1.62
C PRO A 463 -7.52 16.37 -0.93
N LEU A 464 -6.36 16.94 -0.61
CA LEU A 464 -6.26 18.21 0.12
C LEU A 464 -6.80 19.41 -0.70
N PHE A 465 -6.73 19.35 -2.03
CA PHE A 465 -7.28 20.40 -2.89
C PHE A 465 -8.79 20.60 -2.75
N PHE A 466 -9.49 19.59 -2.23
CA PHE A 466 -10.95 19.57 -2.13
C PHE A 466 -11.45 19.86 -0.73
N SER A 467 -10.60 20.36 0.17
CA SER A 467 -10.95 20.68 1.54
C SER A 467 -10.40 22.04 2.00
N ARG A 468 -11.12 22.66 2.92
CA ARG A 468 -10.69 23.92 3.53
C ARG A 468 -9.61 23.74 4.58
N ARG A 469 -9.65 22.61 5.29
CA ARG A 469 -8.74 22.23 6.38
C ARG A 469 -8.41 20.76 6.25
N PHE A 470 -7.26 20.35 6.75
CA PHE A 470 -6.91 18.94 6.72
C PHE A 470 -6.30 18.45 8.03
N VAL A 471 -6.45 17.16 8.26
CA VAL A 471 -5.88 16.44 9.40
C VAL A 471 -5.09 15.28 8.86
N LEU A 472 -3.80 15.24 9.16
CA LEU A 472 -2.95 14.11 8.82
C LEU A 472 -2.76 13.27 10.08
N VAL A 473 -3.09 11.99 9.98
CA VAL A 473 -2.92 11.02 11.07
C VAL A 473 -1.87 9.99 10.65
N GLY A 474 -0.87 9.77 11.48
CA GLY A 474 0.21 8.85 11.15
C GLY A 474 1.23 8.71 12.26
N ASP A 475 2.29 7.97 11.94
CA ASP A 475 3.44 7.82 12.82
C ASP A 475 4.71 7.69 11.98
N HIS A 476 5.51 8.74 11.94
CA HIS A 476 6.76 8.77 11.16
C HIS A 476 7.85 7.84 11.71
N GLN A 477 7.64 7.29 12.91
CA GLN A 477 8.51 6.27 13.52
C GLN A 477 8.15 4.84 13.06
N GLN A 478 7.06 4.69 12.31
CA GLN A 478 6.70 3.47 11.60
C GLN A 478 7.12 3.58 10.12
N LEU A 479 6.55 2.76 9.23
CA LEU A 479 7.00 2.70 7.84
C LEU A 479 6.83 4.04 7.10
N PRO A 480 7.84 4.44 6.32
CA PRO A 480 7.77 5.58 5.41
C PRO A 480 7.09 5.17 4.09
N PRO A 481 6.84 6.13 3.17
CA PRO A 481 6.45 5.81 1.80
C PRO A 481 7.39 4.81 1.15
N LEU A 482 6.83 3.82 0.46
CA LEU A 482 7.61 2.81 -0.25
C LEU A 482 8.25 3.42 -1.50
N VAL A 483 9.57 3.41 -1.56
CA VAL A 483 10.38 3.87 -2.69
C VAL A 483 11.31 2.75 -3.13
N LEU A 484 11.22 2.33 -4.38
CA LEU A 484 12.01 1.23 -4.94
C LEU A 484 13.33 1.71 -5.52
N ASN A 485 13.34 2.90 -6.12
CA ASN A 485 14.52 3.50 -6.71
C ASN A 485 15.46 4.04 -5.62
N ARG A 486 16.73 3.59 -5.63
CA ARG A 486 17.72 4.02 -4.62
C ARG A 486 18.08 5.49 -4.74
N GLU A 487 18.20 5.99 -5.98
CA GLU A 487 18.55 7.39 -6.25
C GLU A 487 17.39 8.33 -5.84
N ALA A 488 16.14 7.99 -6.19
CA ALA A 488 14.95 8.72 -5.74
C ALA A 488 14.85 8.75 -4.20
N ARG A 489 15.19 7.64 -3.54
CA ARG A 489 15.25 7.57 -2.06
C ARG A 489 16.33 8.50 -1.49
N ALA A 490 17.52 8.53 -2.09
CA ALA A 490 18.61 9.41 -1.68
C ALA A 490 18.26 10.90 -1.86
N LEU A 491 17.44 11.22 -2.88
CA LEU A 491 16.91 12.58 -3.11
C LEU A 491 15.79 12.98 -2.14
N GLY A 492 15.30 12.07 -1.29
CA GLY A 492 14.30 12.37 -0.27
C GLY A 492 12.87 11.94 -0.61
N MET A 493 12.64 11.10 -1.63
CA MET A 493 11.29 10.67 -2.03
C MET A 493 10.54 9.91 -0.92
N SER A 494 11.24 9.33 0.04
CA SER A 494 10.64 8.65 1.20
C SER A 494 10.14 9.60 2.30
N GLU A 495 10.34 10.91 2.16
CA GLU A 495 9.77 11.89 3.08
C GLU A 495 8.28 12.08 2.79
N SER A 496 7.43 11.70 3.75
CA SER A 496 5.98 11.94 3.66
C SER A 496 5.63 13.40 3.93
N LEU A 497 4.44 13.83 3.48
CA LEU A 497 3.91 15.15 3.83
C LEU A 497 3.74 15.29 5.35
N PHE A 498 3.36 14.21 6.04
CA PHE A 498 3.27 14.16 7.49
C PHE A 498 4.61 14.51 8.15
N LYS A 499 5.71 13.89 7.71
CA LYS A 499 7.05 14.17 8.24
C LYS A 499 7.50 15.58 7.94
N ARG A 500 7.22 16.07 6.73
CA ARG A 500 7.56 17.42 6.31
C ARG A 500 6.89 18.49 7.18
N LEU A 501 5.59 18.38 7.46
CA LEU A 501 4.82 19.35 8.23
C LEU A 501 4.99 19.25 9.74
N GLU A 502 5.56 18.15 10.26
CA GLU A 502 5.81 17.95 11.70
C GLU A 502 6.78 18.98 12.29
N GLN A 503 7.49 19.73 11.46
CA GLN A 503 8.35 20.84 11.87
C GLN A 503 7.54 21.92 12.61
N ASN A 504 6.30 22.17 12.22
CA ASN A 504 5.38 23.10 12.87
C ASN A 504 4.78 22.46 14.13
N LYS A 505 5.51 22.55 15.24
CA LYS A 505 5.13 21.92 16.53
C LYS A 505 3.77 22.36 17.05
N ASN A 506 3.35 23.58 16.73
CA ASN A 506 2.03 24.11 17.13
C ASN A 506 0.86 23.32 16.51
N ALA A 507 1.06 22.66 15.38
CA ALA A 507 0.04 21.84 14.72
C ALA A 507 0.01 20.39 15.19
N VAL A 508 0.97 19.95 16.00
CA VAL A 508 1.19 18.54 16.34
C VAL A 508 0.53 18.18 17.66
N VAL A 509 -0.21 17.09 17.69
CA VAL A 509 -0.71 16.44 18.90
C VAL A 509 -0.24 14.99 18.90
N GLN A 510 0.26 14.51 20.04
CA GLN A 510 0.76 13.14 20.19
C GLN A 510 -0.22 12.31 21.03
N LEU A 511 -0.63 11.17 20.49
CA LEU A 511 -1.37 10.15 21.25
C LEU A 511 -0.34 9.24 21.92
N THR A 512 -0.25 9.30 23.23
CA THR A 512 0.79 8.60 24.02
C THR A 512 0.25 7.43 24.83
N VAL A 513 -1.08 7.39 25.07
CA VAL A 513 -1.71 6.34 25.88
C VAL A 513 -2.10 5.16 24.99
N GLN A 514 -1.46 4.02 25.20
CA GLN A 514 -1.67 2.82 24.39
C GLN A 514 -2.51 1.76 25.14
N TYR A 515 -3.27 0.96 24.39
CA TYR A 515 -4.22 -0.06 24.87
C TYR A 515 -3.97 -1.45 24.26
N ARG A 516 -2.80 -1.66 23.66
CA ARG A 516 -2.46 -2.89 22.94
C ARG A 516 -1.50 -3.78 23.72
N MET A 517 -0.35 -3.22 24.08
CA MET A 517 0.83 -3.99 24.47
C MET A 517 0.93 -4.11 25.99
N ASN A 518 1.35 -5.29 26.45
CA ASN A 518 1.88 -5.47 27.78
C ASN A 518 3.04 -4.47 28.04
N SER A 519 3.23 -4.06 29.29
CA SER A 519 4.21 -3.04 29.68
C SER A 519 5.65 -3.40 29.30
N LYS A 520 6.04 -4.68 29.35
CA LYS A 520 7.38 -5.14 28.97
C LYS A 520 7.58 -5.06 27.46
N ILE A 521 6.58 -5.39 26.64
CA ILE A 521 6.62 -5.23 25.18
C ILE A 521 6.68 -3.74 24.82
N MET A 522 5.87 -2.91 25.47
CA MET A 522 5.89 -1.46 25.29
C MET A 522 7.27 -0.85 25.64
N SER A 523 7.92 -1.34 26.69
CA SER A 523 9.24 -0.88 27.11
C SER A 523 10.30 -1.02 26.02
N LEU A 524 10.26 -2.08 25.22
CA LEU A 524 11.17 -2.23 24.06
C LEU A 524 11.04 -1.05 23.09
N SER A 525 9.83 -0.76 22.64
CA SER A 525 9.62 0.32 21.67
C SER A 525 9.85 1.69 22.26
N ASN A 526 9.58 1.89 23.57
CA ASN A 526 9.92 3.13 24.27
C ASN A 526 11.42 3.40 24.29
N LYS A 527 12.23 2.38 24.60
CA LYS A 527 13.69 2.53 24.66
C LYS A 527 14.30 2.70 23.26
N LEU A 528 13.80 1.95 22.28
CA LEU A 528 14.35 2.00 20.93
C LEU A 528 13.90 3.23 20.12
N THR A 529 12.67 3.69 20.32
CA THR A 529 12.02 4.60 19.38
C THR A 529 11.33 5.79 20.06
N TYR A 530 10.42 5.55 21.00
CA TYR A 530 9.50 6.57 21.52
C TYR A 530 10.01 7.31 22.75
N LYS A 531 11.24 7.02 23.21
CA LYS A 531 11.93 7.75 24.29
C LYS A 531 11.12 7.88 25.58
N GLY A 532 10.40 6.82 25.96
CA GLY A 532 9.59 6.79 27.19
C GLY A 532 8.24 7.50 27.09
N LYS A 533 7.79 7.93 25.90
CA LYS A 533 6.53 8.68 25.75
C LYS A 533 5.27 7.81 25.80
N LEU A 534 5.37 6.50 25.48
CA LEU A 534 4.25 5.59 25.57
C LEU A 534 3.93 5.24 27.01
N GLU A 535 2.64 5.28 27.34
CA GLU A 535 2.09 4.91 28.63
C GLU A 535 0.97 3.88 28.46
N CYS A 536 0.83 2.93 29.39
CA CYS A 536 -0.29 2.00 29.37
C CYS A 536 -1.58 2.67 29.82
N GLY A 537 -2.67 2.43 29.11
CA GLY A 537 -3.98 3.04 29.39
C GLY A 537 -4.66 2.49 30.64
N SER A 538 -4.23 1.33 31.15
CA SER A 538 -4.74 0.74 32.39
C SER A 538 -3.78 -0.34 32.91
N ASP A 539 -3.88 -0.66 34.20
CA ASP A 539 -3.12 -1.77 34.81
C ASP A 539 -3.49 -3.12 34.17
N LYS A 540 -4.72 -3.29 33.70
CA LYS A 540 -5.15 -4.47 32.97
C LYS A 540 -4.36 -4.66 31.67
N VAL A 541 -4.09 -3.60 30.94
CA VAL A 541 -3.26 -3.64 29.72
C VAL A 541 -1.80 -3.84 30.08
N ALA A 542 -1.30 -3.12 31.08
CA ALA A 542 0.10 -3.20 31.50
C ALA A 542 0.52 -4.61 31.92
N ASN A 543 -0.37 -5.30 32.64
CA ASN A 543 -0.14 -6.64 33.20
C ASN A 543 -0.82 -7.76 32.40
N ALA A 544 -1.30 -7.47 31.18
CA ALA A 544 -1.93 -8.48 30.34
C ALA A 544 -0.91 -9.55 29.94
N VAL A 545 -1.22 -10.80 30.28
CA VAL A 545 -0.41 -11.97 29.96
C VAL A 545 -1.21 -12.93 29.08
N ILE A 546 -0.50 -13.85 28.45
CA ILE A 546 -1.12 -14.88 27.62
C ILE A 546 -1.88 -15.87 28.53
N ASN A 547 -3.06 -16.26 28.08
CA ASN A 547 -3.82 -17.34 28.72
C ASN A 547 -3.62 -18.64 27.93
N LEU A 548 -3.11 -19.66 28.60
CA LEU A 548 -2.83 -20.99 28.05
C LEU A 548 -3.61 -22.04 28.87
N PRO A 549 -4.91 -22.24 28.64
CA PRO A 549 -5.78 -23.07 29.48
C PRO A 549 -5.33 -24.52 29.55
N ASN A 550 -4.77 -25.07 28.47
CA ASN A 550 -4.35 -26.47 28.40
C ASN A 550 -2.85 -26.66 28.63
N PHE A 551 -2.15 -25.63 29.10
CA PHE A 551 -0.69 -25.69 29.23
C PHE A 551 -0.19 -26.79 30.20
N LYS A 552 -0.93 -27.11 31.24
CA LYS A 552 -0.55 -28.18 32.17
C LYS A 552 -0.44 -29.54 31.47
N ASP A 553 -1.40 -29.84 30.60
CA ASP A 553 -1.44 -31.12 29.87
C ASP A 553 -0.31 -31.17 28.82
N VAL A 554 -0.13 -30.06 28.11
CA VAL A 554 0.96 -29.94 27.13
C VAL A 554 2.33 -30.01 27.81
N LYS A 555 2.47 -29.46 29.02
CA LYS A 555 3.70 -29.55 29.82
C LYS A 555 4.03 -30.99 30.18
N LEU A 556 3.04 -31.77 30.67
CA LEU A 556 3.23 -33.18 30.96
C LEU A 556 3.61 -33.99 29.72
N GLU A 557 2.99 -33.69 28.58
CA GLU A 557 3.32 -34.33 27.30
C GLU A 557 4.74 -34.01 26.84
N LEU A 558 5.17 -32.77 26.98
CA LEU A 558 6.56 -32.34 26.66
C LEU A 558 7.56 -32.99 27.61
N GLU A 559 7.24 -33.14 28.90
CA GLU A 559 8.08 -33.84 29.91
C GLU A 559 8.24 -35.32 29.59
N PHE A 560 7.27 -35.93 28.94
CA PHE A 560 7.30 -37.35 28.57
C PHE A 560 8.19 -37.59 27.32
N TYR A 561 8.17 -36.68 26.34
CA TYR A 561 8.88 -36.84 25.04
C TYR A 561 10.33 -36.30 25.05
N ALA A 562 10.65 -35.37 25.89
CA ALA A 562 11.98 -34.86 26.07
C ALA A 562 12.40 -35.12 27.51
N ASP A 563 13.67 -35.48 27.78
CA ASP A 563 14.25 -35.29 29.09
C ASP A 563 14.16 -33.78 29.44
N TYR A 564 12.95 -33.38 29.87
CA TYR A 564 12.54 -31.99 30.03
C TYR A 564 13.33 -31.27 31.10
N SER A 565 13.96 -32.05 32.00
CA SER A 565 14.95 -31.55 32.95
C SER A 565 16.13 -30.85 32.27
N ASP A 566 16.43 -31.19 31.02
CA ASP A 566 17.57 -30.66 30.25
C ASP A 566 17.19 -29.52 29.29
N ASN A 567 15.88 -29.18 29.15
CA ASN A 567 15.39 -28.12 28.23
C ASN A 567 14.65 -26.97 28.93
N PRO A 568 15.29 -26.23 29.85
CA PRO A 568 14.66 -25.14 30.60
C PRO A 568 14.21 -23.96 29.70
N TRP A 569 14.68 -23.91 28.48
CA TRP A 569 14.34 -22.84 27.51
C TRP A 569 12.86 -22.89 27.13
N LEU A 570 12.26 -24.08 26.93
CA LEU A 570 10.84 -24.24 26.63
C LEU A 570 9.97 -23.68 27.75
N ILE A 571 10.31 -23.95 29.02
CA ILE A 571 9.58 -23.39 30.16
C ILE A 571 9.61 -21.87 30.11
N GLY A 572 10.78 -21.27 29.87
CA GLY A 572 10.93 -19.82 29.76
C GLY A 572 10.08 -19.19 28.63
N VAL A 573 9.94 -19.90 27.50
CA VAL A 573 9.13 -19.42 26.37
C VAL A 573 7.63 -19.46 26.70
N PHE A 574 7.13 -20.52 27.34
CA PHE A 574 5.71 -20.66 27.61
C PHE A 574 5.27 -20.04 28.94
N GLU A 575 6.20 -19.59 29.80
CA GLU A 575 5.88 -18.87 31.01
C GLU A 575 5.06 -17.60 30.73
N PRO A 576 3.80 -17.50 31.26
CA PRO A 576 2.96 -16.33 30.98
C PRO A 576 3.55 -15.00 31.45
N ASN A 577 4.30 -14.99 32.54
CA ASN A 577 4.92 -13.80 33.11
C ASN A 577 6.16 -13.32 32.36
N ASN A 578 6.55 -14.02 31.27
CA ASN A 578 7.65 -13.67 30.41
C ASN A 578 7.15 -13.19 29.03
N PRO A 579 6.62 -11.97 28.91
CA PRO A 579 5.98 -11.48 27.67
C PRO A 579 6.93 -11.33 26.49
N VAL A 580 8.24 -11.22 26.72
CA VAL A 580 9.26 -11.00 25.69
C VAL A 580 10.34 -12.05 25.82
N CYS A 581 10.57 -12.81 24.74
CA CYS A 581 11.65 -13.79 24.65
C CYS A 581 12.41 -13.61 23.33
N PHE A 582 13.74 -13.64 23.39
CA PHE A 582 14.61 -13.75 22.22
C PHE A 582 15.30 -15.10 22.25
N LEU A 583 15.05 -15.92 21.25
CA LEU A 583 15.66 -17.24 21.09
C LEU A 583 16.91 -17.13 20.22
N ASN A 584 18.06 -17.28 20.85
CA ASN A 584 19.36 -17.22 20.15
C ASN A 584 19.70 -18.56 19.51
N THR A 585 19.81 -18.56 18.18
CA THR A 585 20.10 -19.76 17.39
C THR A 585 21.60 -20.01 17.15
N GLU A 586 22.48 -19.26 17.79
CA GLU A 586 23.94 -19.33 17.57
C GLU A 586 24.49 -20.75 17.70
N LYS A 587 24.07 -21.48 18.72
CA LYS A 587 24.56 -22.83 19.03
C LYS A 587 23.81 -23.94 18.28
N VAL A 588 22.70 -23.67 17.63
CA VAL A 588 21.79 -24.68 17.04
C VAL A 588 22.47 -25.56 15.98
N PRO A 589 23.20 -25.21 14.93
CA PRO A 589 23.30 -24.05 14.07
C PRO A 589 22.08 -23.87 13.13
N ALA A 590 21.82 -22.64 12.75
CA ALA A 590 20.71 -22.27 11.86
C ALA A 590 21.22 -21.40 10.69
N PRO A 591 21.95 -21.96 9.73
CA PRO A 591 22.52 -21.19 8.62
C PRO A 591 21.44 -20.71 7.66
N GLU A 592 21.60 -19.49 7.16
CA GLU A 592 20.77 -18.97 6.10
C GLU A 592 21.05 -19.64 4.76
N GLN A 593 20.05 -19.71 3.90
CA GLN A 593 20.15 -20.13 2.50
C GLN A 593 19.84 -18.94 1.61
N VAL A 594 20.78 -18.60 0.73
CA VAL A 594 20.63 -17.49 -0.22
C VAL A 594 20.45 -18.07 -1.61
N GLU A 595 19.28 -17.84 -2.19
CA GLU A 595 18.91 -18.25 -3.54
C GLU A 595 18.60 -17.03 -4.40
N LYS A 596 18.48 -17.22 -5.72
CA LYS A 596 18.02 -16.15 -6.63
C LYS A 596 16.64 -15.60 -6.27
N SER A 597 15.80 -16.42 -5.67
CA SER A 597 14.44 -16.11 -5.22
C SER A 597 14.37 -15.34 -3.89
N GLY A 598 15.45 -15.35 -3.10
CA GLY A 598 15.49 -14.67 -1.79
C GLY A 598 16.34 -15.37 -0.75
N VAL A 599 16.12 -14.98 0.49
CA VAL A 599 16.85 -15.54 1.65
C VAL A 599 15.88 -16.30 2.54
N SER A 600 16.29 -17.46 3.00
CA SER A 600 15.52 -18.31 3.91
C SER A 600 16.39 -18.97 4.99
N ASN A 601 15.74 -19.46 6.03
CA ASN A 601 16.36 -20.20 7.12
C ASN A 601 15.42 -21.33 7.56
N ILE A 602 15.68 -22.52 7.07
CA ILE A 602 14.82 -23.70 7.30
C ILE A 602 14.74 -24.04 8.77
N THR A 603 15.84 -23.91 9.51
CA THR A 603 15.90 -24.22 10.93
C THR A 603 15.03 -23.26 11.75
N GLU A 604 15.12 -21.95 11.49
CA GLU A 604 14.23 -20.98 12.11
C GLU A 604 12.76 -21.25 11.77
N ALA A 605 12.45 -21.61 10.50
CA ALA A 605 11.09 -21.94 10.08
C ALA A 605 10.53 -23.15 10.86
N LYS A 606 11.30 -24.22 11.03
CA LYS A 606 10.91 -25.40 11.82
C LYS A 606 10.66 -25.06 13.27
N LEU A 607 11.52 -24.26 13.89
CA LEU A 607 11.37 -23.80 15.28
C LEU A 607 10.09 -22.97 15.47
N ILE A 608 9.79 -22.07 14.53
CA ILE A 608 8.57 -21.25 14.56
C ILE A 608 7.32 -22.11 14.45
N VAL A 609 7.29 -23.07 13.52
CA VAL A 609 6.15 -23.98 13.35
C VAL A 609 5.95 -24.84 14.60
N PHE A 610 7.02 -25.35 15.18
CA PHE A 610 6.98 -26.10 16.43
C PHE A 610 6.37 -25.28 17.58
N LEU A 611 6.90 -24.07 17.83
CA LEU A 611 6.39 -23.20 18.88
C LEU A 611 4.91 -22.83 18.65
N THR A 612 4.54 -22.54 17.40
CA THR A 612 3.16 -22.23 17.03
C THR A 612 2.23 -23.42 17.32
N SER A 613 2.66 -24.64 16.99
CA SER A 613 1.90 -25.86 17.26
C SER A 613 1.64 -26.06 18.76
N ILE A 614 2.65 -25.81 19.60
CA ILE A 614 2.51 -25.92 21.05
C ILE A 614 1.55 -24.84 21.60
N PHE A 615 1.65 -23.59 21.14
CA PHE A 615 0.70 -22.55 21.56
C PHE A 615 -0.75 -22.91 21.23
N ILE A 616 -0.99 -23.48 20.07
CA ILE A 616 -2.34 -23.91 19.65
C ILE A 616 -2.83 -25.09 20.52
N LYS A 617 -1.98 -26.11 20.74
CA LYS A 617 -2.30 -27.21 21.65
C LYS A 617 -2.55 -26.72 23.08
N ALA A 618 -1.79 -25.73 23.54
CA ALA A 618 -1.99 -25.12 24.86
C ALA A 618 -3.30 -24.29 24.97
N GLY A 619 -4.10 -24.25 23.90
CA GLY A 619 -5.43 -23.64 23.89
C GLY A 619 -5.48 -22.24 23.27
N CYS A 620 -4.44 -21.80 22.56
CA CYS A 620 -4.49 -20.57 21.78
C CYS A 620 -5.29 -20.75 20.49
N ASN A 621 -6.14 -19.78 20.17
CA ASN A 621 -6.80 -19.78 18.87
C ASN A 621 -5.77 -19.45 17.77
N PRO A 622 -5.74 -20.17 16.64
CA PRO A 622 -4.86 -19.85 15.50
C PRO A 622 -4.95 -18.39 15.04
N SER A 623 -6.13 -17.78 15.12
CA SER A 623 -6.35 -16.36 14.76
C SER A 623 -5.64 -15.36 15.69
N ASP A 624 -5.27 -15.79 16.91
CA ASP A 624 -4.56 -14.97 17.89
C ASP A 624 -3.03 -15.02 17.76
N VAL A 625 -2.54 -15.91 16.91
CA VAL A 625 -1.11 -16.09 16.63
C VAL A 625 -0.77 -15.47 15.28
N GLY A 626 0.35 -14.78 15.21
CA GLY A 626 0.87 -14.21 13.98
C GLY A 626 2.37 -14.45 13.82
N ILE A 627 2.81 -14.68 12.59
CA ILE A 627 4.20 -14.92 12.25
C ILE A 627 4.67 -13.84 11.29
N ILE A 628 5.81 -13.25 11.60
CA ILE A 628 6.41 -12.17 10.80
C ILE A 628 7.81 -12.60 10.36
N ALA A 629 8.12 -12.44 9.07
CA ALA A 629 9.47 -12.58 8.55
C ALA A 629 9.75 -11.52 7.46
N PRO A 630 11.02 -11.10 7.29
CA PRO A 630 11.37 -10.04 6.34
C PRO A 630 11.38 -10.51 4.88
N TYR A 631 11.51 -11.82 4.63
CA TYR A 631 11.70 -12.37 3.29
C TYR A 631 10.54 -13.27 2.87
N ARG A 632 10.05 -13.10 1.65
CA ARG A 632 8.94 -13.92 1.10
C ARG A 632 9.27 -15.40 1.03
N GLN A 633 10.54 -15.75 0.73
CA GLN A 633 10.97 -17.14 0.68
C GLN A 633 10.80 -17.81 2.07
N GLN A 634 11.14 -17.11 3.15
CA GLN A 634 10.94 -17.61 4.51
C GLN A 634 9.44 -17.83 4.81
N LEU A 635 8.59 -16.90 4.39
CA LEU A 635 7.14 -17.04 4.56
C LEU A 635 6.59 -18.25 3.81
N LYS A 636 7.10 -18.52 2.60
CA LYS A 636 6.71 -19.69 1.82
C LYS A 636 7.06 -20.99 2.57
N ILE A 637 8.30 -21.12 3.04
CA ILE A 637 8.75 -22.30 3.78
C ILE A 637 7.90 -22.48 5.05
N ILE A 638 7.63 -21.43 5.81
CA ILE A 638 6.79 -21.50 7.00
C ILE A 638 5.37 -21.97 6.62
N ASN A 639 4.77 -21.42 5.57
CA ASN A 639 3.44 -21.82 5.13
C ASN A 639 3.41 -23.30 4.67
N ASP A 640 4.42 -23.75 3.94
CA ASP A 640 4.53 -25.14 3.47
C ASP A 640 4.63 -26.11 4.65
N LEU A 641 5.43 -25.78 5.67
CA LEU A 641 5.55 -26.56 6.90
C LEU A 641 4.26 -26.53 7.74
N MET A 642 3.59 -25.37 7.81
CA MET A 642 2.30 -25.23 8.50
C MET A 642 1.19 -26.05 7.83
N ALA A 643 1.18 -26.13 6.50
CA ALA A 643 0.22 -26.93 5.74
C ALA A 643 0.38 -28.43 5.97
N GLN A 644 1.58 -28.87 6.32
CA GLN A 644 1.88 -30.26 6.68
C GLN A 644 1.52 -30.61 8.14
N SER A 645 1.38 -29.57 8.98
CA SER A 645 1.00 -29.70 10.38
C SER A 645 -0.50 -29.43 10.56
N SER A 646 -1.17 -30.06 11.52
CA SER A 646 -2.60 -29.88 11.82
C SER A 646 -2.93 -28.50 12.45
N VAL A 647 -2.08 -27.52 12.23
CA VAL A 647 -2.08 -26.22 12.88
C VAL A 647 -3.01 -25.25 12.17
N GLY A 648 -4.21 -25.29 12.11
CA GLY A 648 -5.18 -24.31 11.59
C GLY A 648 -4.63 -23.09 10.79
N MET A 649 -5.46 -22.17 10.40
CA MET A 649 -5.05 -20.99 9.64
C MET A 649 -4.40 -19.91 10.53
N VAL A 650 -3.07 -19.91 10.65
CA VAL A 650 -2.28 -18.84 11.27
C VAL A 650 -1.87 -17.80 10.23
N GLU A 651 -1.88 -16.54 10.60
CA GLU A 651 -1.48 -15.46 9.71
C GLU A 651 0.04 -15.32 9.62
N VAL A 652 0.61 -15.58 8.44
CA VAL A 652 2.05 -15.50 8.14
C VAL A 652 2.29 -14.41 7.09
N ASN A 653 2.98 -13.33 7.45
CA ASN A 653 3.15 -12.18 6.57
C ASN A 653 4.48 -11.44 6.77
N THR A 654 4.82 -10.56 5.81
CA THR A 654 5.90 -9.60 5.97
C THR A 654 5.54 -8.50 6.97
N VAL A 655 6.55 -7.80 7.49
CA VAL A 655 6.37 -6.66 8.40
C VAL A 655 5.45 -5.60 7.77
N ASP A 656 5.65 -5.30 6.49
CA ASP A 656 4.88 -4.27 5.77
C ASP A 656 3.37 -4.59 5.73
N LYS A 657 3.01 -5.87 5.57
CA LYS A 657 1.61 -6.31 5.58
C LYS A 657 1.00 -6.40 6.99
N TYR A 658 1.83 -6.48 8.02
CA TYR A 658 1.38 -6.49 9.41
C TYR A 658 1.12 -5.08 9.97
N GLN A 659 1.51 -4.03 9.29
CA GLN A 659 1.23 -2.68 9.76
C GLN A 659 -0.28 -2.43 9.91
N GLY A 660 -0.68 -1.81 11.02
CA GLY A 660 -2.10 -1.61 11.37
C GLY A 660 -2.79 -2.83 12.00
N ARG A 661 -2.16 -4.01 12.01
CA ARG A 661 -2.69 -5.25 12.60
C ARG A 661 -2.01 -5.55 13.93
N ASP A 662 -2.64 -6.41 14.72
CA ASP A 662 -2.08 -6.91 15.99
C ASP A 662 -2.60 -8.32 16.28
N LYS A 663 -1.85 -9.06 17.08
CA LYS A 663 -2.18 -10.41 17.55
C LYS A 663 -1.84 -10.54 19.03
N ARG A 664 -2.40 -11.54 19.70
CA ARG A 664 -2.02 -11.84 21.09
C ARG A 664 -0.58 -12.29 21.18
N ILE A 665 -0.18 -13.18 20.25
CA ILE A 665 1.18 -13.70 20.14
C ILE A 665 1.75 -13.32 18.79
N ILE A 666 2.97 -12.82 18.77
CA ILE A 666 3.75 -12.60 17.55
C ILE A 666 5.07 -13.34 17.65
N LEU A 667 5.38 -14.12 16.61
CA LEU A 667 6.67 -14.74 16.40
C LEU A 667 7.36 -14.05 15.24
N VAL A 668 8.62 -13.64 15.42
CA VAL A 668 9.41 -12.94 14.40
C VAL A 668 10.64 -13.77 14.07
N SER A 669 10.80 -14.16 12.79
CA SER A 669 12.02 -14.76 12.26
C SER A 669 12.91 -13.69 11.66
N PHE A 670 14.14 -13.55 12.13
CA PHE A 670 15.11 -12.62 11.53
C PHE A 670 15.82 -13.22 10.32
N VAL A 671 15.82 -14.52 10.18
CA VAL A 671 16.33 -15.28 9.03
C VAL A 671 17.84 -15.22 8.86
N ARG A 672 18.46 -14.05 9.03
CA ARG A 672 19.87 -13.82 8.75
C ARG A 672 20.77 -14.48 9.79
N SER A 673 21.60 -15.38 9.27
CA SER A 673 22.62 -16.10 10.06
C SER A 673 23.80 -16.46 9.16
N ASN A 674 24.83 -15.62 9.17
CA ASN A 674 26.03 -15.76 8.34
C ASN A 674 27.29 -15.27 9.07
N LYS A 675 28.44 -15.70 8.58
CA LYS A 675 29.76 -15.32 9.14
C LYS A 675 30.18 -13.90 8.76
N ASP A 676 29.69 -13.41 7.61
CA ASP A 676 30.10 -12.12 7.05
C ASP A 676 29.35 -10.95 7.67
N GLY A 677 28.28 -11.20 8.44
CA GLY A 677 27.46 -10.18 9.10
C GLY A 677 26.66 -9.33 8.13
N THR A 678 26.36 -9.85 6.94
CA THR A 678 25.53 -9.16 5.96
C THR A 678 24.07 -9.30 6.33
N LEU A 679 23.37 -8.18 6.58
CA LEU A 679 21.98 -8.18 7.02
C LEU A 679 20.97 -7.91 5.90
N GLY A 680 21.42 -7.37 4.77
CA GLY A 680 20.53 -6.93 3.70
C GLY A 680 19.75 -5.66 4.08
N GLU A 681 19.24 -4.98 3.07
CA GLU A 681 18.55 -3.67 3.23
C GLU A 681 17.28 -3.73 4.08
N LEU A 682 16.56 -4.87 4.08
CA LEU A 682 15.28 -5.00 4.78
C LEU A 682 15.42 -4.95 6.31
N LEU A 683 16.47 -5.54 6.86
CA LEU A 683 16.73 -5.53 8.31
C LEU A 683 17.45 -4.27 8.80
N LYS A 684 18.05 -3.49 7.88
CA LYS A 684 18.69 -2.21 8.19
C LYS A 684 17.69 -1.08 8.44
N ASP A 685 16.41 -1.28 8.15
CA ASP A 685 15.38 -0.28 8.45
C ASP A 685 14.82 -0.49 9.86
N TRP A 686 15.27 0.33 10.81
CA TRP A 686 14.83 0.30 12.20
C TRP A 686 13.31 0.51 12.39
N ARG A 687 12.64 1.14 11.42
CA ARG A 687 11.19 1.34 11.44
C ARG A 687 10.45 0.01 11.27
N ARG A 688 11.00 -0.89 10.42
CA ARG A 688 10.47 -2.25 10.29
C ARG A 688 10.58 -3.03 11.59
N LEU A 689 11.73 -2.92 12.27
CA LEU A 689 11.88 -3.51 13.59
C LEU A 689 10.84 -2.98 14.57
N ASN A 690 10.67 -1.66 14.63
CA ASN A 690 9.65 -1.02 15.48
C ASN A 690 8.24 -1.51 15.16
N VAL A 691 7.87 -1.64 13.88
CA VAL A 691 6.58 -2.21 13.51
C VAL A 691 6.47 -3.66 13.99
N ALA A 692 7.46 -4.51 13.75
CA ALA A 692 7.41 -5.93 14.13
C ALA A 692 7.21 -6.12 15.65
N ILE A 693 8.00 -5.43 16.47
CA ILE A 693 7.95 -5.57 17.94
C ILE A 693 6.67 -4.99 18.58
N THR A 694 5.98 -4.08 17.88
CA THR A 694 4.76 -3.44 18.39
C THR A 694 3.45 -4.12 17.94
N ARG A 695 3.54 -5.29 17.29
CA ARG A 695 2.35 -6.04 16.86
C ARG A 695 1.77 -6.94 17.93
N ALA A 696 2.59 -7.40 18.88
CA ALA A 696 2.18 -8.29 19.94
C ALA A 696 1.42 -7.56 21.06
N LYS A 697 0.36 -8.20 21.56
CA LYS A 697 -0.39 -7.74 22.73
C LYS A 697 0.18 -8.32 24.03
N HIS A 698 0.32 -9.64 24.10
CA HIS A 698 0.62 -10.39 25.31
C HIS A 698 1.98 -11.09 25.27
N LYS A 699 2.39 -11.59 24.11
CA LYS A 699 3.63 -12.35 23.97
C LYS A 699 4.34 -12.01 22.66
N LEU A 700 5.63 -11.71 22.77
CA LEU A 700 6.53 -11.45 21.63
C LEU A 700 7.70 -12.43 21.71
N ILE A 701 7.85 -13.24 20.66
CA ILE A 701 8.96 -14.17 20.53
C ILE A 701 9.78 -13.75 19.31
N LEU A 702 11.03 -13.46 19.54
CA LEU A 702 12.01 -13.10 18.53
C LEU A 702 12.98 -14.27 18.35
N LEU A 703 13.27 -14.65 17.11
CA LEU A 703 14.12 -15.79 16.78
C LEU A 703 15.22 -15.39 15.79
N GLY A 704 16.49 -15.62 16.12
CA GLY A 704 17.59 -15.29 15.25
C GLY A 704 18.97 -15.52 15.86
N CYS A 705 20.01 -15.31 15.04
CA CYS A 705 21.43 -15.45 15.41
C CYS A 705 21.97 -14.13 15.97
N VAL A 706 22.17 -14.04 17.28
CA VAL A 706 22.63 -12.82 17.95
C VAL A 706 23.96 -12.29 17.38
N PRO A 707 25.02 -13.08 17.17
CA PRO A 707 26.27 -12.57 16.62
C PRO A 707 26.14 -11.91 15.25
N THR A 708 25.30 -12.46 14.37
CA THR A 708 25.04 -11.87 13.06
C THR A 708 24.26 -10.56 13.18
N LEU A 709 23.18 -10.56 13.97
CA LEU A 709 22.25 -9.44 14.07
C LEU A 709 22.83 -8.27 14.87
N LYS A 710 23.67 -8.52 15.86
CA LYS A 710 24.26 -7.49 16.74
C LYS A 710 25.16 -6.49 16.01
N ARG A 711 25.63 -6.83 14.81
CA ARG A 711 26.45 -5.94 13.98
C ARG A 711 25.72 -4.71 13.43
N TYR A 712 24.41 -4.66 13.55
CA TYR A 712 23.61 -3.50 13.16
C TYR A 712 23.23 -2.67 14.40
N PRO A 713 23.59 -1.37 14.48
CA PRO A 713 23.44 -0.56 15.70
C PRO A 713 22.04 -0.54 16.32
N PRO A 714 20.93 -0.43 15.59
CA PRO A 714 19.59 -0.53 16.17
C PRO A 714 19.29 -1.88 16.82
N LEU A 715 19.76 -3.00 16.22
CA LEU A 715 19.63 -4.33 16.81
C LEU A 715 20.57 -4.51 17.99
N GLU A 716 21.76 -3.93 17.97
CA GLU A 716 22.65 -3.93 19.12
C GLU A 716 21.99 -3.27 20.35
N LYS A 717 21.31 -2.14 20.17
CA LYS A 717 20.53 -1.50 21.24
C LYS A 717 19.40 -2.41 21.73
N LEU A 718 18.72 -3.12 20.83
CA LEU A 718 17.70 -4.10 21.18
C LEU A 718 18.31 -5.20 22.08
N PHE A 719 19.43 -5.79 21.68
CA PHE A 719 20.09 -6.84 22.45
C PHE A 719 20.60 -6.34 23.80
N TYR A 720 21.13 -5.13 23.86
CA TYR A 720 21.52 -4.52 25.13
C TYR A 720 20.35 -4.48 26.13
N HIS A 721 19.17 -4.04 25.65
CA HIS A 721 17.98 -3.99 26.47
C HIS A 721 17.46 -5.40 26.84
N LEU A 722 17.35 -6.31 25.87
CA LEU A 722 16.91 -7.67 26.12
C LEU A 722 17.81 -8.43 27.11
N ASN A 723 19.11 -8.16 27.07
CA ASN A 723 20.07 -8.74 27.99
C ASN A 723 19.90 -8.18 29.42
N SER A 724 19.67 -6.86 29.53
CA SER A 724 19.39 -6.24 30.84
C SER A 724 18.12 -6.77 31.52
N GLU A 725 17.12 -7.17 30.72
CA GLU A 725 15.86 -7.77 31.17
C GLU A 725 15.91 -9.32 31.27
N LYS A 726 17.08 -9.93 31.02
CA LYS A 726 17.28 -11.39 30.98
C LYS A 726 16.28 -12.11 30.06
N SER A 727 15.95 -11.48 28.93
CA SER A 727 14.96 -12.00 27.97
C SER A 727 15.60 -12.79 26.81
N ILE A 728 16.93 -12.90 26.77
CA ILE A 728 17.65 -13.71 25.77
C ILE A 728 17.80 -15.14 26.32
N ILE A 729 17.38 -16.10 25.52
CA ILE A 729 17.43 -17.52 25.82
C ILE A 729 18.32 -18.18 24.76
N ASP A 730 19.42 -18.75 25.15
CA ASP A 730 20.29 -19.53 24.27
C ASP A 730 19.69 -20.91 24.02
N LEU A 731 19.49 -21.27 22.76
CA LEU A 731 19.00 -22.60 22.40
C LEU A 731 20.15 -23.61 22.45
N PRO A 732 19.88 -24.85 22.89
CA PRO A 732 20.87 -25.93 22.90
C PRO A 732 21.35 -26.29 21.50
N SER A 733 22.50 -26.96 21.41
CA SER A 733 23.05 -27.47 20.17
C SER A 733 22.14 -28.53 19.55
N ARG A 734 21.87 -28.44 18.24
CA ARG A 734 21.02 -29.35 17.46
C ARG A 734 19.56 -29.47 17.92
N GLU A 735 19.04 -28.47 18.61
CA GLU A 735 17.67 -28.49 19.14
C GLU A 735 16.62 -28.73 18.06
N HIS A 736 16.81 -28.22 16.85
CA HIS A 736 15.91 -28.43 15.71
C HIS A 736 15.76 -29.90 15.28
N GLU A 737 16.75 -30.77 15.55
CA GLU A 737 16.71 -32.19 15.25
C GLU A 737 15.86 -32.93 16.30
N SER A 738 16.06 -32.60 17.57
CA SER A 738 15.27 -33.13 18.69
C SER A 738 13.78 -32.79 18.54
N LEU A 739 13.47 -31.57 18.12
CA LEU A 739 12.11 -31.09 17.92
C LEU A 739 11.40 -31.71 16.72
N CYS A 740 12.14 -32.13 15.66
CA CYS A 740 11.54 -32.82 14.51
C CYS A 740 10.96 -34.19 14.90
N HIS A 741 11.58 -34.89 15.82
CA HIS A 741 11.03 -36.16 16.35
C HIS A 741 9.74 -35.90 17.12
N ILE A 742 9.72 -34.88 17.96
CA ILE A 742 8.54 -34.50 18.74
C ILE A 742 7.39 -34.08 17.79
N LEU A 743 7.63 -33.29 16.75
CA LEU A 743 6.61 -32.93 15.76
C LEU A 743 6.01 -34.13 15.02
N GLY A 744 6.85 -35.13 14.67
CA GLY A 744 6.39 -36.36 14.01
C GLY A 744 5.45 -37.18 14.89
N ASP A 745 5.63 -37.21 16.20
CA ASP A 745 4.79 -37.90 17.12
C ASP A 745 3.56 -37.10 17.53
N PHE A 746 3.65 -35.78 17.59
CA PHE A 746 2.53 -34.84 17.75
C PHE A 746 1.50 -34.87 16.61
N GLN A 747 1.90 -35.33 15.41
CA GLN A 747 0.99 -35.48 14.26
C GLN A 747 0.23 -36.81 14.24
N LYS A 748 0.60 -37.77 15.08
CA LYS A 748 -0.03 -39.10 15.14
C LYS A 748 -1.14 -39.22 16.18
N VAL A 749 -1.36 -38.21 17.02
CA VAL A 749 -2.42 -38.09 18.00
C VAL A 749 -3.38 -36.99 17.58
#